data_9928dcfdd4ac67b1938b5c3ccd30fbaa
#
_entry.id   9928dcfdd4ac67b1938b5c3ccd30fbaa
#
_cell.length_a   1.000
_cell.length_b   1.000
_cell.length_c   1.000
_cell.angle_alpha   90.00
_cell.angle_beta   90.00
_cell.angle_gamma   90.00
#
_symmetry.space_group_name_H-M   'P 1'
#
loop_
_entity.id
_entity.type
_entity.pdbx_description
1 polymer ?
#
loop_
_entity_poly.entity_id
_entity_poly.type
_entity_poly.pdbx_seq_one_letter_code
_entity_poly.pdbx_strand_id
1 'polypeptide(L)'
;MINSLLTRVFGSRNERQLRQLNRIVAKVNALEPDMEKLSDAQLQAKTPEFKQRIADGEALDKVLPEAFAVCREASRRVLGMRHYDVQLIGGMVLHLGKIAEMRTGEGKTLVATLPVYLNALEGKGVHVVTVNDYLARRDSAQMGKLYNWLGLSVGVVYPGMPHGDKREAYGSDITYGTNNEFGFDYLRDNMALSKADRYQRGLHYAIVDEVDSILIDEARTPLIISGPADDSPELYIRVNRIVPSLVKQESEEGDGDFWIDEKGKQVHLSEAGMEHAERLLVEAGILDAETEGLYAAQNLTVVHHLNAALRAHAIYQRDVDYIVRDGEVVIVDEFTGRTLAGRRWSDGLHQAVEAKEGVPVQRENQTLASITFQNLFRMYGKLSGMTGTADTEAFEFQSIYNLEVVVIPTNRPTIRKDSPDQVFLNRQGKFNAVLADIQECNKRGQPVLVGTTSIETSEMLSEHLRKAGVHHEVLNAKQHDREATIVANAGRPGAVTIATNMAGRGTDIVLGGSLETELHEMGEEASEAQRAAAKAEWQKRHDAVKAAGGLHIVGTERHESRRIDNQLRGRSGRQGDPGSSRFYLSLEDNLMRIFASDWVQKAMRMMGMKEDDVIEDRLVSRQIEKAQRKVEAHNFDIRKNLLDFDDVNNDQRKVIYAQRDELLDAESVKDNVDGIRDDVIFDIVARFVPPNSIDEQWDLPGLEATLLSDFGLEMSVTDLVRQHEELDAEGIAQKVQERVNAHFEAKETGVGPETMRALEKHVMLTVLDQSWKEHLARMDYLRQGIYLRGYAQKQPKQEYKKEAFELFSGMLEDVKREVVTMLSRVRIRSDEEVAALEAAERQQVQARLSQSQFQHQDAGGYGADEEAAQVQAAQQDGLSQGGEPKIGRNDPCPCGSGKKYKHCHGQLS
;
A
#
# COMPACT_ATOMS: atom_id res chain seq x y z
N MET A 1 -27.99 0.17 -28.73
CA MET A 1 -28.77 -0.89 -29.42
C MET A 1 -27.87 -1.87 -30.18
N ILE A 2 -26.96 -1.43 -31.06
CA ILE A 2 -26.10 -2.32 -31.86
C ILE A 2 -25.21 -3.20 -30.97
N ASN A 3 -24.59 -2.65 -29.92
CA ASN A 3 -23.75 -3.42 -28.96
C ASN A 3 -24.55 -4.50 -28.21
N SER A 4 -25.82 -4.24 -27.83
CA SER A 4 -26.66 -5.22 -27.16
C SER A 4 -27.10 -6.37 -28.10
N LEU A 5 -27.23 -6.11 -29.38
CA LEU A 5 -27.56 -7.12 -30.39
C LEU A 5 -26.34 -8.01 -30.71
N LEU A 6 -25.14 -7.39 -30.84
CA LEU A 6 -23.88 -8.11 -31.01
C LEU A 6 -23.55 -8.99 -29.81
N THR A 7 -23.76 -8.51 -28.58
CA THR A 7 -23.56 -9.29 -27.36
C THR A 7 -24.51 -10.48 -27.28
N ARG A 8 -25.78 -10.36 -27.78
CA ARG A 8 -26.72 -11.48 -27.83
C ARG A 8 -26.32 -12.55 -28.84
N VAL A 9 -25.67 -12.18 -29.96
CA VAL A 9 -25.31 -13.11 -31.04
C VAL A 9 -23.93 -13.78 -30.77
N PHE A 10 -22.95 -13.00 -30.33
CA PHE A 10 -21.56 -13.44 -30.16
C PHE A 10 -21.18 -13.77 -28.71
N GLY A 11 -22.04 -13.45 -27.74
CA GLY A 11 -21.76 -13.55 -26.30
C GLY A 11 -20.88 -12.39 -25.81
N SER A 12 -20.83 -12.18 -24.50
CA SER A 12 -19.92 -11.24 -23.85
C SER A 12 -18.46 -11.67 -24.01
N ARG A 13 -17.51 -10.76 -23.75
CA ARG A 13 -16.06 -11.10 -23.73
C ARG A 13 -15.78 -12.23 -22.73
N ASN A 14 -16.39 -12.16 -21.55
CA ASN A 14 -16.28 -13.17 -20.50
C ASN A 14 -16.78 -14.55 -20.98
N GLU A 15 -17.96 -14.62 -21.63
CA GLU A 15 -18.50 -15.87 -22.15
C GLU A 15 -17.61 -16.51 -23.24
N ARG A 16 -16.98 -15.69 -24.09
CA ARG A 16 -16.04 -16.20 -25.10
C ARG A 16 -14.78 -16.80 -24.47
N GLN A 17 -14.23 -16.13 -23.45
CA GLN A 17 -13.08 -16.65 -22.68
C GLN A 17 -13.44 -17.96 -21.98
N LEU A 18 -14.58 -18.01 -21.29
CA LEU A 18 -15.04 -19.24 -20.63
C LEU A 18 -15.24 -20.41 -21.63
N ARG A 19 -15.73 -20.14 -22.85
CA ARG A 19 -15.83 -21.19 -23.89
C ARG A 19 -14.46 -21.73 -24.32
N GLN A 20 -13.43 -20.88 -24.38
CA GLN A 20 -12.06 -21.33 -24.72
C GLN A 20 -11.48 -22.17 -23.59
N LEU A 21 -11.64 -21.74 -22.33
CA LEU A 21 -11.15 -22.46 -21.16
C LEU A 21 -11.86 -23.79 -20.98
N ASN A 22 -13.17 -23.87 -21.25
CA ASN A 22 -13.93 -25.14 -21.22
C ASN A 22 -13.38 -26.20 -22.19
N ARG A 23 -12.78 -25.81 -23.31
CA ARG A 23 -12.11 -26.76 -24.21
C ARG A 23 -10.87 -27.41 -23.56
N ILE A 24 -10.17 -26.67 -22.71
CA ILE A 24 -9.02 -27.17 -21.96
C ILE A 24 -9.51 -28.05 -20.81
N VAL A 25 -10.61 -27.65 -20.11
CA VAL A 25 -11.26 -28.51 -19.11
C VAL A 25 -11.62 -29.89 -19.68
N ALA A 26 -12.15 -29.92 -20.90
CA ALA A 26 -12.48 -31.19 -21.56
C ALA A 26 -11.22 -32.07 -21.78
N LYS A 27 -10.06 -31.46 -22.08
CA LYS A 27 -8.77 -32.20 -22.18
C LYS A 27 -8.31 -32.73 -20.82
N VAL A 28 -8.40 -31.91 -19.75
CA VAL A 28 -8.07 -32.34 -18.39
C VAL A 28 -8.95 -33.52 -17.95
N ASN A 29 -10.26 -33.42 -18.21
CA ASN A 29 -11.23 -34.47 -17.90
C ASN A 29 -10.95 -35.76 -18.67
N ALA A 30 -10.48 -35.68 -19.92
CA ALA A 30 -10.11 -36.85 -20.73
C ALA A 30 -8.87 -37.55 -20.18
N LEU A 31 -7.96 -36.87 -19.52
CA LEU A 31 -6.74 -37.43 -18.91
C LEU A 31 -7.00 -38.04 -17.51
N GLU A 32 -8.11 -37.69 -16.85
CA GLU A 32 -8.39 -38.09 -15.46
C GLU A 32 -8.41 -39.65 -15.30
N PRO A 33 -9.05 -40.42 -16.16
CA PRO A 33 -9.08 -41.90 -16.02
C PRO A 33 -7.68 -42.54 -16.11
N ASP A 34 -6.76 -41.94 -16.83
CA ASP A 34 -5.39 -42.41 -16.92
C ASP A 34 -4.57 -42.03 -15.68
N MET A 35 -4.78 -40.85 -15.10
CA MET A 35 -4.16 -40.45 -13.82
C MET A 35 -4.65 -41.35 -12.66
N GLU A 36 -5.92 -41.72 -12.63
CA GLU A 36 -6.48 -42.62 -11.61
C GLU A 36 -5.82 -44.02 -11.57
N LYS A 37 -5.35 -44.51 -12.72
CA LYS A 37 -4.68 -45.83 -12.84
C LYS A 37 -3.26 -45.82 -12.33
N LEU A 38 -2.61 -44.65 -12.23
CA LEU A 38 -1.23 -44.52 -11.79
C LEU A 38 -1.12 -44.84 -10.30
N SER A 39 -0.06 -45.55 -9.91
CA SER A 39 0.32 -45.65 -8.50
C SER A 39 0.81 -44.30 -7.96
N ASP A 40 0.86 -44.16 -6.64
CA ASP A 40 1.35 -42.91 -6.00
C ASP A 40 2.75 -42.52 -6.48
N ALA A 41 3.67 -43.51 -6.54
CA ALA A 41 5.03 -43.29 -7.03
C ALA A 41 5.06 -42.84 -8.51
N GLN A 42 4.18 -43.39 -9.36
CA GLN A 42 4.09 -42.98 -10.76
C GLN A 42 3.51 -41.57 -10.92
N LEU A 43 2.51 -41.22 -10.10
CA LEU A 43 1.92 -39.87 -10.12
C LEU A 43 2.91 -38.82 -9.62
N GLN A 44 3.67 -39.13 -8.54
CA GLN A 44 4.75 -38.29 -8.05
C GLN A 44 5.88 -38.10 -9.07
N ALA A 45 6.22 -39.15 -9.83
CA ALA A 45 7.23 -39.09 -10.88
C ALA A 45 6.89 -38.13 -12.04
N LYS A 46 5.62 -37.71 -12.16
CA LYS A 46 5.23 -36.70 -13.15
C LYS A 46 5.84 -35.33 -12.89
N THR A 47 6.08 -34.97 -11.64
CA THR A 47 6.67 -33.65 -11.28
C THR A 47 8.09 -33.47 -11.85
N PRO A 48 9.06 -34.40 -11.61
CA PRO A 48 10.37 -34.28 -12.24
C PRO A 48 10.30 -34.44 -13.77
N GLU A 49 9.37 -35.25 -14.33
CA GLU A 49 9.15 -35.31 -15.78
C GLU A 49 8.78 -33.95 -16.36
N PHE A 50 7.82 -33.24 -15.72
CA PHE A 50 7.42 -31.91 -16.16
C PHE A 50 8.54 -30.87 -16.01
N LYS A 51 9.28 -30.91 -14.88
CA LYS A 51 10.44 -30.01 -14.69
C LYS A 51 11.48 -30.21 -15.82
N GLN A 52 11.73 -31.45 -16.23
CA GLN A 52 12.66 -31.74 -17.33
C GLN A 52 12.13 -31.22 -18.67
N ARG A 53 10.85 -31.48 -19.00
CA ARG A 53 10.24 -30.99 -20.25
C ARG A 53 10.28 -29.45 -20.36
N ILE A 54 10.07 -28.77 -19.26
CA ILE A 54 10.16 -27.30 -19.18
C ILE A 54 11.60 -26.85 -19.37
N ALA A 55 12.57 -27.52 -18.74
CA ALA A 55 14.01 -27.26 -18.92
C ALA A 55 14.45 -27.46 -20.37
N ASP A 56 13.86 -28.44 -21.07
CA ASP A 56 14.08 -28.71 -22.50
C ASP A 56 13.36 -27.69 -23.42
N GLY A 57 12.68 -26.71 -22.87
CA GLY A 57 12.06 -25.60 -23.61
C GLY A 57 10.56 -25.77 -23.92
N GLU A 58 9.88 -26.75 -23.35
CA GLU A 58 8.43 -26.86 -23.52
C GLU A 58 7.69 -25.79 -22.73
N ALA A 59 6.76 -25.09 -23.38
CA ALA A 59 6.00 -24.02 -22.73
C ALA A 59 5.02 -24.57 -21.67
N LEU A 60 4.85 -23.86 -20.54
CA LEU A 60 3.92 -24.21 -19.46
C LEU A 60 2.48 -24.48 -19.95
N ASP A 61 2.00 -23.72 -20.94
CA ASP A 61 0.65 -23.87 -21.51
C ASP A 61 0.44 -25.24 -22.17
N LYS A 62 1.50 -25.89 -22.66
CA LYS A 62 1.42 -27.26 -23.23
C LYS A 62 1.36 -28.31 -22.13
N VAL A 63 2.08 -28.08 -21.03
CA VAL A 63 2.12 -28.98 -19.87
C VAL A 63 0.85 -28.84 -19.00
N LEU A 64 0.17 -27.68 -19.06
CA LEU A 64 -0.97 -27.33 -18.22
C LEU A 64 -2.05 -28.43 -18.14
N PRO A 65 -2.56 -29.03 -19.23
CA PRO A 65 -3.64 -30.03 -19.09
C PRO A 65 -3.21 -31.25 -18.29
N GLU A 66 -1.98 -31.75 -18.51
CA GLU A 66 -1.42 -32.90 -17.78
C GLU A 66 -1.14 -32.55 -16.32
N ALA A 67 -0.52 -31.39 -16.06
CA ALA A 67 -0.20 -30.93 -14.72
C ALA A 67 -1.47 -30.72 -13.87
N PHE A 68 -2.53 -30.15 -14.45
CA PHE A 68 -3.81 -29.99 -13.78
C PHE A 68 -4.50 -31.34 -13.49
N ALA A 69 -4.41 -32.28 -14.39
CA ALA A 69 -4.93 -33.63 -14.16
C ALA A 69 -4.17 -34.36 -13.02
N VAL A 70 -2.84 -34.25 -12.99
CA VAL A 70 -1.99 -34.77 -11.91
C VAL A 70 -2.32 -34.11 -10.56
N CYS A 71 -2.39 -32.76 -10.51
CA CYS A 71 -2.71 -32.02 -9.30
C CYS A 71 -4.12 -32.34 -8.78
N ARG A 72 -5.10 -32.50 -9.68
CA ARG A 72 -6.49 -32.89 -9.34
C ARG A 72 -6.55 -34.27 -8.70
N GLU A 73 -5.87 -35.27 -9.27
CA GLU A 73 -5.85 -36.64 -8.74
C GLU A 73 -5.06 -36.68 -7.43
N ALA A 74 -3.92 -36.00 -7.34
CA ALA A 74 -3.15 -35.90 -6.10
C ALA A 74 -3.98 -35.27 -4.97
N SER A 75 -4.73 -34.21 -5.28
CA SER A 75 -5.63 -33.53 -4.32
C SER A 75 -6.75 -34.48 -3.82
N ARG A 76 -7.29 -35.29 -4.71
CA ARG A 76 -8.27 -36.33 -4.35
C ARG A 76 -7.69 -37.36 -3.37
N ARG A 77 -6.44 -37.81 -3.61
CA ARG A 77 -5.78 -38.82 -2.76
C ARG A 77 -5.34 -38.24 -1.41
N VAL A 78 -4.72 -37.07 -1.43
CA VAL A 78 -4.06 -36.48 -0.22
C VAL A 78 -5.03 -35.71 0.66
N LEU A 79 -5.92 -34.91 0.03
CA LEU A 79 -6.84 -34.01 0.74
C LEU A 79 -8.27 -34.55 0.76
N GLY A 80 -8.60 -35.61 -0.01
CA GLY A 80 -9.98 -36.07 -0.20
C GLY A 80 -10.84 -35.11 -1.03
N MET A 81 -10.22 -34.08 -1.68
CA MET A 81 -10.90 -33.03 -2.41
C MET A 81 -10.58 -33.09 -3.90
N ARG A 82 -11.58 -33.38 -4.73
CA ARG A 82 -11.46 -33.36 -6.19
C ARG A 82 -11.89 -31.97 -6.71
N HIS A 83 -11.06 -31.31 -7.50
CA HIS A 83 -11.40 -30.03 -8.13
C HIS A 83 -12.60 -30.17 -9.08
N TYR A 84 -13.54 -29.24 -8.97
CA TYR A 84 -14.66 -29.12 -9.92
C TYR A 84 -14.19 -28.45 -11.23
N ASP A 85 -14.99 -28.59 -12.29
CA ASP A 85 -14.65 -28.01 -13.59
C ASP A 85 -14.55 -26.47 -13.54
N VAL A 86 -15.41 -25.81 -12.76
CA VAL A 86 -15.32 -24.36 -12.53
C VAL A 86 -14.03 -23.97 -11.78
N GLN A 87 -13.51 -24.84 -10.93
CA GLN A 87 -12.25 -24.61 -10.23
C GLN A 87 -11.04 -24.78 -11.17
N LEU A 88 -11.10 -25.72 -12.13
CA LEU A 88 -10.09 -25.82 -13.20
C LEU A 88 -10.06 -24.51 -14.04
N ILE A 89 -11.22 -23.95 -14.36
CA ILE A 89 -11.32 -22.64 -15.05
C ILE A 89 -10.65 -21.57 -14.21
N GLY A 90 -10.94 -21.51 -12.90
CA GLY A 90 -10.29 -20.57 -11.96
C GLY A 90 -8.78 -20.67 -11.96
N GLY A 91 -8.26 -21.89 -11.87
CA GLY A 91 -6.82 -22.15 -11.94
C GLY A 91 -6.18 -21.70 -13.25
N MET A 92 -6.85 -21.91 -14.39
CA MET A 92 -6.38 -21.43 -15.69
C MET A 92 -6.39 -19.90 -15.78
N VAL A 93 -7.43 -19.22 -15.25
CA VAL A 93 -7.51 -17.77 -15.22
C VAL A 93 -6.34 -17.19 -14.42
N LEU A 94 -6.02 -17.78 -13.25
CA LEU A 94 -4.88 -17.38 -12.44
C LEU A 94 -3.55 -17.61 -13.18
N HIS A 95 -3.38 -18.76 -13.84
CA HIS A 95 -2.19 -19.03 -14.63
C HIS A 95 -1.97 -18.01 -15.76
N LEU A 96 -3.05 -17.51 -16.36
CA LEU A 96 -3.01 -16.50 -17.42
C LEU A 96 -2.71 -15.07 -16.90
N GLY A 97 -2.40 -14.88 -15.62
CA GLY A 97 -2.10 -13.56 -15.05
C GLY A 97 -3.36 -12.67 -14.97
N LYS A 98 -4.50 -13.24 -14.58
CA LYS A 98 -5.78 -12.53 -14.49
C LYS A 98 -6.41 -12.70 -13.10
N ILE A 99 -7.48 -11.96 -12.85
CA ILE A 99 -8.27 -12.12 -11.63
C ILE A 99 -9.40 -13.13 -11.87
N ALA A 100 -9.40 -14.19 -11.06
CA ALA A 100 -10.49 -15.15 -11.00
C ALA A 100 -11.55 -14.66 -10.00
N GLU A 101 -12.64 -14.08 -10.49
CA GLU A 101 -13.78 -13.80 -9.62
C GLU A 101 -14.59 -15.07 -9.42
N MET A 102 -14.45 -15.68 -8.25
CA MET A 102 -15.20 -16.83 -7.79
C MET A 102 -15.93 -16.48 -6.50
N ARG A 103 -17.22 -16.71 -6.45
CA ARG A 103 -18.00 -16.40 -5.25
C ARG A 103 -17.44 -17.07 -4.02
N THR A 104 -17.63 -16.42 -2.87
CA THR A 104 -17.20 -16.96 -1.57
C THR A 104 -17.81 -18.35 -1.36
N GLY A 105 -17.01 -19.31 -0.86
CA GLY A 105 -17.44 -20.71 -0.70
C GLY A 105 -17.25 -21.61 -1.94
N GLU A 106 -16.68 -21.09 -3.05
CA GLU A 106 -16.34 -21.91 -4.23
C GLU A 106 -14.97 -22.60 -4.12
N GLY A 107 -14.30 -22.53 -2.97
CA GLY A 107 -13.03 -23.21 -2.70
C GLY A 107 -11.82 -22.56 -3.37
N LYS A 108 -11.70 -21.23 -3.34
CA LYS A 108 -10.58 -20.48 -3.94
C LYS A 108 -9.20 -20.99 -3.48
N THR A 109 -9.03 -21.31 -2.20
CA THR A 109 -7.77 -21.86 -1.66
C THR A 109 -7.36 -23.15 -2.37
N LEU A 110 -8.31 -24.03 -2.67
CA LEU A 110 -8.06 -25.25 -3.44
C LEU A 110 -7.77 -24.95 -4.91
N VAL A 111 -8.46 -23.96 -5.51
CA VAL A 111 -8.23 -23.49 -6.89
C VAL A 111 -6.79 -23.04 -7.08
N ALA A 112 -6.25 -22.30 -6.12
CA ALA A 112 -4.88 -21.80 -6.18
C ALA A 112 -3.84 -22.92 -6.30
N THR A 113 -4.12 -24.15 -5.83
CA THR A 113 -3.17 -25.26 -5.92
C THR A 113 -2.80 -25.62 -7.35
N LEU A 114 -3.71 -25.46 -8.30
CA LEU A 114 -3.51 -25.77 -9.71
C LEU A 114 -2.44 -24.89 -10.38
N PRO A 115 -2.60 -23.55 -10.40
CA PRO A 115 -1.60 -22.67 -11.01
C PRO A 115 -0.32 -22.56 -10.17
N VAL A 116 -0.39 -22.70 -8.84
CA VAL A 116 0.79 -22.76 -7.96
C VAL A 116 1.66 -23.96 -8.35
N TYR A 117 1.09 -25.16 -8.42
CA TYR A 117 1.80 -26.37 -8.84
C TYR A 117 2.47 -26.18 -10.22
N LEU A 118 1.69 -25.74 -11.22
CA LEU A 118 2.19 -25.56 -12.58
C LEU A 118 3.35 -24.55 -12.67
N ASN A 119 3.23 -23.39 -12.04
CA ASN A 119 4.26 -22.36 -12.15
C ASN A 119 5.46 -22.64 -11.24
N ALA A 120 5.31 -23.40 -10.16
CA ALA A 120 6.42 -23.83 -9.32
C ALA A 120 7.37 -24.81 -10.04
N LEU A 121 6.92 -25.47 -11.10
CA LEU A 121 7.76 -26.37 -11.92
C LEU A 121 8.93 -25.65 -12.60
N GLU A 122 8.85 -24.32 -12.79
CA GLU A 122 9.97 -23.52 -13.31
C GLU A 122 11.13 -23.33 -12.32
N GLY A 123 10.92 -23.63 -11.03
CA GLY A 123 11.94 -23.47 -9.98
C GLY A 123 12.29 -22.03 -9.61
N LYS A 124 11.54 -21.03 -10.09
CA LYS A 124 11.80 -19.62 -9.86
C LYS A 124 11.12 -19.04 -8.62
N GLY A 125 10.32 -19.83 -7.93
CA GLY A 125 9.53 -19.45 -6.75
C GLY A 125 8.15 -18.87 -7.10
N VAL A 126 7.14 -19.31 -6.33
CA VAL A 126 5.77 -18.82 -6.41
C VAL A 126 5.36 -18.25 -5.07
N HIS A 127 4.91 -17.03 -5.04
CA HIS A 127 4.40 -16.37 -3.83
C HIS A 127 2.88 -16.46 -3.77
N VAL A 128 2.35 -16.95 -2.64
CA VAL A 128 0.92 -16.96 -2.36
C VAL A 128 0.65 -15.94 -1.25
N VAL A 129 0.02 -14.84 -1.63
CA VAL A 129 -0.17 -13.67 -0.78
C VAL A 129 -1.53 -13.74 -0.12
N THR A 130 -1.56 -13.64 1.22
CA THR A 130 -2.78 -13.66 2.03
C THR A 130 -2.94 -12.35 2.82
N VAL A 131 -4.14 -12.07 3.30
CA VAL A 131 -4.45 -10.83 4.05
C VAL A 131 -3.94 -10.84 5.50
N ASN A 132 -3.64 -12.01 6.08
CA ASN A 132 -3.09 -12.12 7.43
C ASN A 132 -2.24 -13.39 7.60
N ASP A 133 -1.44 -13.43 8.66
CA ASP A 133 -0.52 -14.52 8.98
C ASP A 133 -1.23 -15.83 9.39
N TYR A 134 -2.41 -15.72 10.00
CA TYR A 134 -3.22 -16.89 10.35
C TYR A 134 -3.59 -17.68 9.07
N LEU A 135 -4.07 -16.98 8.03
CA LEU A 135 -4.40 -17.60 6.75
C LEU A 135 -3.16 -18.15 6.05
N ALA A 136 -2.04 -17.40 6.07
CA ALA A 136 -0.79 -17.87 5.50
C ALA A 136 -0.35 -19.21 6.12
N ARG A 137 -0.37 -19.32 7.43
CA ARG A 137 0.01 -20.55 8.17
C ARG A 137 -1.00 -21.67 7.96
N ARG A 138 -2.30 -21.40 8.03
CA ARG A 138 -3.36 -22.39 7.83
C ARG A 138 -3.30 -22.99 6.43
N ASP A 139 -3.26 -22.13 5.42
CA ASP A 139 -3.34 -22.54 4.02
C ASP A 139 -2.04 -23.21 3.56
N SER A 140 -0.87 -22.75 4.01
CA SER A 140 0.40 -23.43 3.78
C SER A 140 0.44 -24.82 4.43
N ALA A 141 -0.07 -24.97 5.65
CA ALA A 141 -0.11 -26.25 6.35
C ALA A 141 -1.09 -27.24 5.68
N GLN A 142 -2.25 -26.77 5.21
CA GLN A 142 -3.26 -27.61 4.59
C GLN A 142 -2.90 -27.97 3.14
N MET A 143 -2.59 -26.97 2.30
CA MET A 143 -2.26 -27.19 0.89
C MET A 143 -0.83 -27.71 0.71
N GLY A 144 0.06 -27.41 1.66
CA GLY A 144 1.42 -27.94 1.71
C GLY A 144 1.49 -29.46 1.73
N LYS A 145 0.49 -30.16 2.30
CA LYS A 145 0.39 -31.61 2.22
C LYS A 145 0.36 -32.10 0.76
N LEU A 146 -0.40 -31.42 -0.10
CA LEU A 146 -0.50 -31.74 -1.52
C LEU A 146 0.81 -31.43 -2.25
N TYR A 147 1.38 -30.25 -2.03
CA TYR A 147 2.61 -29.84 -2.71
C TYR A 147 3.81 -30.71 -2.33
N ASN A 148 3.98 -30.98 -1.02
CA ASN A 148 5.05 -31.85 -0.52
C ASN A 148 4.89 -33.27 -1.06
N TRP A 149 3.65 -33.80 -1.14
CA TRP A 149 3.39 -35.11 -1.72
C TRP A 149 3.74 -35.15 -3.21
N LEU A 150 3.56 -34.04 -3.94
CA LEU A 150 3.98 -33.89 -5.34
C LEU A 150 5.49 -33.56 -5.51
N GLY A 151 6.25 -33.47 -4.42
CA GLY A 151 7.70 -33.24 -4.44
C GLY A 151 8.11 -31.76 -4.60
N LEU A 152 7.25 -30.83 -4.19
CA LEU A 152 7.55 -29.39 -4.12
C LEU A 152 7.69 -28.94 -2.65
N SER A 153 8.68 -28.08 -2.39
CA SER A 153 8.91 -27.49 -1.07
C SER A 153 7.98 -26.29 -0.81
N VAL A 154 7.55 -26.14 0.45
CA VAL A 154 6.67 -25.06 0.89
C VAL A 154 7.25 -24.36 2.09
N GLY A 155 7.40 -23.04 2.00
CA GLY A 155 7.76 -22.14 3.10
C GLY A 155 6.61 -21.21 3.47
N VAL A 156 6.66 -20.67 4.68
CA VAL A 156 5.74 -19.63 5.16
C VAL A 156 6.53 -18.53 5.85
N VAL A 157 6.24 -17.28 5.51
CA VAL A 157 6.87 -16.11 6.13
C VAL A 157 5.85 -15.33 6.97
N TYR A 158 6.28 -14.90 8.14
CA TYR A 158 5.45 -14.20 9.12
C TYR A 158 6.29 -13.22 9.96
N PRO A 159 5.64 -12.25 10.64
CA PRO A 159 6.34 -11.26 11.45
C PRO A 159 7.19 -11.90 12.56
N GLY A 160 8.39 -11.38 12.78
CA GLY A 160 9.29 -11.83 13.84
C GLY A 160 10.02 -13.15 13.57
N MET A 161 9.95 -13.69 12.36
CA MET A 161 10.68 -14.90 11.98
C MET A 161 12.20 -14.67 11.96
N PRO A 162 13.03 -15.61 12.50
CA PRO A 162 14.49 -15.50 12.43
C PRO A 162 15.01 -15.39 11.01
N HIS A 163 16.14 -14.68 10.81
CA HIS A 163 16.70 -14.40 9.49
C HIS A 163 16.97 -15.67 8.66
N GLY A 164 17.60 -16.68 9.26
CA GLY A 164 17.94 -17.94 8.57
C GLY A 164 16.69 -18.70 8.10
N ASP A 165 15.69 -18.82 8.97
CA ASP A 165 14.44 -19.53 8.69
C ASP A 165 13.66 -18.80 7.58
N LYS A 166 13.66 -17.47 7.62
CA LYS A 166 12.99 -16.66 6.61
C LYS A 166 13.60 -16.82 5.21
N ARG A 167 14.94 -16.85 5.15
CA ARG A 167 15.68 -17.11 3.91
C ARG A 167 15.41 -18.53 3.36
N GLU A 168 15.34 -19.53 4.24
CA GLU A 168 14.97 -20.90 3.84
C GLU A 168 13.54 -20.96 3.28
N ALA A 169 12.60 -20.25 3.95
CA ALA A 169 11.21 -20.17 3.48
C ALA A 169 11.11 -19.54 2.07
N TYR A 170 11.83 -18.47 1.79
CA TYR A 170 11.90 -17.88 0.43
C TYR A 170 12.68 -18.78 -0.55
N GLY A 171 13.55 -19.65 -0.06
CA GLY A 171 14.27 -20.66 -0.85
C GLY A 171 13.36 -21.78 -1.37
N SER A 172 12.16 -21.98 -0.80
CA SER A 172 11.20 -22.99 -1.19
C SER A 172 10.61 -22.76 -2.59
N ASP A 173 10.06 -23.83 -3.23
CA ASP A 173 9.36 -23.70 -4.51
C ASP A 173 8.12 -22.79 -4.41
N ILE A 174 7.47 -22.81 -3.24
CA ILE A 174 6.24 -22.07 -2.94
C ILE A 174 6.39 -21.38 -1.58
N THR A 175 6.13 -20.07 -1.54
CA THR A 175 6.20 -19.31 -0.29
C THR A 175 4.86 -18.62 -0.01
N TYR A 176 4.27 -18.92 1.15
CA TYR A 176 3.08 -18.25 1.67
C TYR A 176 3.49 -17.09 2.59
N GLY A 177 2.76 -16.00 2.56
CA GLY A 177 2.99 -14.86 3.43
C GLY A 177 1.93 -13.78 3.29
N THR A 178 2.00 -12.75 4.12
CA THR A 178 1.13 -11.60 3.97
C THR A 178 1.70 -10.60 2.98
N ASN A 179 0.84 -9.76 2.41
CA ASN A 179 1.24 -8.63 1.57
C ASN A 179 2.27 -7.73 2.28
N ASN A 180 2.08 -7.47 3.57
CA ASN A 180 3.00 -6.66 4.39
C ASN A 180 4.39 -7.32 4.48
N GLU A 181 4.46 -8.63 4.79
CA GLU A 181 5.76 -9.31 4.90
C GLU A 181 6.52 -9.33 3.58
N PHE A 182 5.86 -9.64 2.46
CA PHE A 182 6.50 -9.60 1.14
C PHE A 182 7.03 -8.20 0.82
N GLY A 183 6.28 -7.16 1.16
CA GLY A 183 6.68 -5.79 0.90
C GLY A 183 7.80 -5.30 1.83
N PHE A 184 7.71 -5.57 3.12
CA PHE A 184 8.77 -5.20 4.06
C PHE A 184 10.06 -5.98 3.80
N ASP A 185 9.97 -7.25 3.43
CA ASP A 185 11.15 -8.04 3.09
C ASP A 185 11.79 -7.55 1.78
N TYR A 186 11.01 -7.12 0.80
CA TYR A 186 11.54 -6.44 -0.38
C TYR A 186 12.31 -5.17 -0.01
N LEU A 187 11.78 -4.34 0.87
CA LEU A 187 12.46 -3.13 1.32
C LEU A 187 13.74 -3.47 2.11
N ARG A 188 13.69 -4.49 3.00
CA ARG A 188 14.88 -4.96 3.76
C ARG A 188 15.97 -5.48 2.85
N ASP A 189 15.64 -6.25 1.82
CA ASP A 189 16.58 -6.79 0.83
C ASP A 189 17.31 -5.68 0.07
N ASN A 190 16.63 -4.55 -0.18
CA ASN A 190 17.24 -3.40 -0.82
C ASN A 190 18.00 -2.47 0.16
N MET A 191 18.03 -2.81 1.45
CA MET A 191 18.88 -2.19 2.47
C MET A 191 19.99 -3.14 2.96
N ALA A 192 20.06 -4.38 2.43
CA ALA A 192 21.03 -5.38 2.82
C ALA A 192 22.45 -5.00 2.37
N LEU A 193 23.46 -5.17 3.22
CA LEU A 193 24.87 -4.81 2.91
C LEU A 193 25.59 -5.90 2.13
N SER A 194 25.01 -7.11 2.05
CA SER A 194 25.56 -8.20 1.25
C SER A 194 24.46 -9.05 0.63
N LYS A 195 24.77 -9.78 -0.45
CA LYS A 195 23.84 -10.78 -1.04
C LYS A 195 23.42 -11.85 -0.05
N ALA A 196 24.29 -12.21 0.89
CA ALA A 196 24.01 -13.20 1.91
C ALA A 196 22.92 -12.77 2.90
N ASP A 197 22.73 -11.45 3.06
CA ASP A 197 21.75 -10.88 3.97
C ASP A 197 20.35 -10.73 3.33
N ARG A 198 20.20 -11.03 2.04
CA ARG A 198 18.92 -10.98 1.34
C ARG A 198 18.08 -12.21 1.58
N TYR A 199 16.76 -12.02 1.62
CA TYR A 199 15.76 -13.09 1.80
C TYR A 199 15.22 -13.60 0.47
N GLN A 200 14.77 -12.69 -0.41
CA GLN A 200 14.00 -13.01 -1.61
C GLN A 200 14.92 -13.38 -2.79
N ARG A 201 14.44 -14.31 -3.64
CA ARG A 201 15.15 -14.72 -4.86
C ARG A 201 14.75 -13.92 -6.10
N GLY A 202 13.70 -13.10 -5.98
CA GLY A 202 13.10 -12.33 -7.06
C GLY A 202 11.57 -12.44 -7.07
N LEU A 203 10.94 -11.59 -7.88
CA LEU A 203 9.48 -11.46 -7.95
C LEU A 203 8.95 -12.11 -9.25
N HIS A 204 8.93 -13.45 -9.31
CA HIS A 204 8.58 -14.18 -10.53
C HIS A 204 7.06 -14.26 -10.71
N TYR A 205 6.34 -14.91 -9.81
CA TYR A 205 4.89 -15.09 -9.89
C TYR A 205 4.24 -14.92 -8.53
N ALA A 206 3.18 -14.11 -8.47
CA ALA A 206 2.34 -13.98 -7.29
C ALA A 206 0.88 -14.30 -7.57
N ILE A 207 0.25 -15.02 -6.64
CA ILE A 207 -1.18 -15.18 -6.54
C ILE A 207 -1.65 -14.44 -5.29
N VAL A 208 -2.51 -13.43 -5.47
CA VAL A 208 -3.05 -12.62 -4.37
C VAL A 208 -4.45 -13.15 -4.01
N ASP A 209 -4.58 -13.72 -2.81
CA ASP A 209 -5.90 -14.10 -2.28
C ASP A 209 -6.60 -12.87 -1.72
N GLU A 210 -7.92 -12.80 -1.87
CA GLU A 210 -8.72 -11.62 -1.56
C GLU A 210 -8.10 -10.35 -2.18
N VAL A 211 -7.81 -10.42 -3.48
CA VAL A 211 -7.07 -9.40 -4.24
C VAL A 211 -7.68 -8.00 -4.14
N ASP A 212 -8.98 -7.91 -3.96
CA ASP A 212 -9.70 -6.64 -3.76
C ASP A 212 -9.42 -5.99 -2.39
N SER A 213 -9.13 -6.79 -1.34
CA SER A 213 -8.64 -6.23 -0.08
C SER A 213 -7.25 -5.63 -0.24
N ILE A 214 -6.34 -6.44 -0.77
CA ILE A 214 -4.92 -6.08 -0.79
C ILE A 214 -4.64 -4.97 -1.80
N LEU A 215 -5.19 -5.07 -3.03
CA LEU A 215 -4.87 -4.14 -4.12
C LEU A 215 -5.79 -2.92 -4.19
N ILE A 216 -6.91 -2.90 -3.45
CA ILE A 216 -7.83 -1.75 -3.41
C ILE A 216 -7.93 -1.16 -2.01
N ASP A 217 -8.36 -1.94 -0.99
CA ASP A 217 -8.61 -1.38 0.34
C ASP A 217 -7.32 -0.97 1.06
N GLU A 218 -6.34 -1.87 1.09
CA GLU A 218 -5.06 -1.64 1.77
C GLU A 218 -4.09 -0.80 0.93
N ALA A 219 -4.35 -0.64 -0.37
CA ALA A 219 -3.50 0.13 -1.29
C ALA A 219 -3.74 1.66 -1.21
N ARG A 220 -4.21 2.18 -0.08
CA ARG A 220 -4.41 3.62 0.18
C ARG A 220 -3.18 4.27 0.80
N THR A 221 -2.34 3.50 1.47
CA THR A 221 -1.12 3.97 2.14
C THR A 221 0.09 3.14 1.71
N PRO A 222 1.28 3.73 1.63
CA PRO A 222 2.51 2.98 1.33
C PRO A 222 2.96 2.15 2.53
N LEU A 223 3.80 1.15 2.27
CA LEU A 223 4.64 0.50 3.25
C LEU A 223 5.83 1.39 3.53
N ILE A 224 6.10 1.68 4.80
CA ILE A 224 7.18 2.56 5.21
C ILE A 224 8.02 1.87 6.29
N ILE A 225 9.33 1.84 6.10
CA ILE A 225 10.31 1.56 7.15
C ILE A 225 10.85 2.90 7.60
N SER A 226 10.61 3.28 8.84
CA SER A 226 11.13 4.51 9.44
C SER A 226 12.04 4.21 10.63
N GLY A 227 13.07 5.00 10.78
CA GLY A 227 14.01 4.92 11.88
C GLY A 227 14.38 6.28 12.42
N PRO A 228 15.11 6.37 13.55
CA PRO A 228 15.51 7.66 14.11
C PRO A 228 16.35 8.45 13.09
N ALA A 229 15.95 9.71 12.87
CA ALA A 229 16.72 10.66 12.07
C ALA A 229 17.99 11.07 12.78
N ASP A 230 19.03 11.39 11.99
CA ASP A 230 20.26 11.98 12.52
C ASP A 230 20.11 13.47 12.84
N ASP A 231 18.94 14.08 12.51
CA ASP A 231 18.67 15.51 12.68
C ASP A 231 18.62 15.94 14.14
N SER A 232 19.15 17.14 14.37
CA SER A 232 19.23 17.77 15.66
C SER A 232 17.86 18.31 16.10
N PRO A 233 17.35 17.98 17.31
CA PRO A 233 16.18 18.61 17.91
C PRO A 233 16.30 20.14 18.03
N GLU A 234 17.49 20.68 17.84
CA GLU A 234 17.83 22.10 17.96
C GLU A 234 17.07 22.98 16.95
N LEU A 235 16.85 22.48 15.73
CA LEU A 235 16.13 23.26 14.70
C LEU A 235 14.67 23.50 15.09
N TYR A 236 13.99 22.50 15.65
CA TYR A 236 12.63 22.68 16.20
C TYR A 236 12.59 23.76 17.29
N ILE A 237 13.56 23.74 18.21
CA ILE A 237 13.65 24.71 19.30
C ILE A 237 13.93 26.12 18.76
N ARG A 238 14.81 26.24 17.75
CA ARG A 238 15.17 27.54 17.16
C ARG A 238 13.98 28.13 16.38
N VAL A 239 13.33 27.36 15.53
CA VAL A 239 12.15 27.78 14.75
C VAL A 239 10.98 28.11 15.67
N ASN A 240 10.75 27.32 16.73
CA ASN A 240 9.69 27.56 17.69
C ASN A 240 9.78 28.96 18.34
N ARG A 241 10.97 29.53 18.50
CA ARG A 241 11.16 30.89 19.09
C ARG A 241 10.70 32.01 18.17
N ILE A 242 10.62 31.78 16.87
CA ILE A 242 10.24 32.77 15.86
C ILE A 242 8.73 32.91 15.75
N VAL A 243 8.00 31.78 15.87
CA VAL A 243 6.54 31.71 15.65
C VAL A 243 5.74 32.73 16.47
N PRO A 244 6.03 33.02 17.78
CA PRO A 244 5.31 34.02 18.54
C PRO A 244 5.42 35.45 18.01
N SER A 245 6.36 35.75 17.11
CA SER A 245 6.54 37.04 16.45
C SER A 245 5.66 37.23 15.22
N LEU A 246 5.06 36.15 14.71
CA LEU A 246 4.16 36.18 13.58
C LEU A 246 2.71 36.48 14.02
N VAL A 247 2.01 37.32 13.26
CA VAL A 247 0.69 37.84 13.60
C VAL A 247 -0.39 37.05 12.86
N LYS A 248 -1.36 36.52 13.62
CA LYS A 248 -2.52 35.84 13.07
C LYS A 248 -3.49 36.82 12.39
N GLN A 249 -3.96 36.44 11.17
CA GLN A 249 -5.06 37.12 10.46
C GLN A 249 -6.43 36.66 10.99
N GLU A 250 -7.43 37.51 10.96
CA GLU A 250 -8.81 37.15 11.32
C GLU A 250 -9.54 36.41 10.16
N SER A 251 -9.11 36.64 8.92
CA SER A 251 -9.65 36.04 7.70
C SER A 251 -8.58 35.95 6.63
N GLU A 252 -8.82 35.17 5.56
CA GLU A 252 -7.91 34.98 4.42
C GLU A 252 -7.48 36.31 3.73
N GLU A 253 -8.36 37.33 3.71
CA GLU A 253 -8.12 38.65 3.13
C GLU A 253 -7.72 39.68 4.19
N GLY A 254 -7.39 39.24 5.41
CA GLY A 254 -7.08 40.15 6.55
C GLY A 254 -5.61 40.60 6.55
N ASP A 255 -5.34 41.65 7.38
CA ASP A 255 -3.96 42.08 7.63
C ASP A 255 -3.29 41.18 8.67
N GLY A 256 -2.08 40.67 8.37
CA GLY A 256 -1.27 39.81 9.25
C GLY A 256 -0.40 38.85 8.47
N ASP A 257 0.29 37.94 9.19
CA ASP A 257 1.30 37.03 8.61
C ASP A 257 0.71 35.67 8.19
N PHE A 258 -0.32 35.14 8.91
CA PHE A 258 -0.90 33.87 8.63
C PHE A 258 -2.37 33.74 9.02
N TRP A 259 -3.11 32.89 8.32
CA TRP A 259 -4.49 32.54 8.65
C TRP A 259 -4.65 31.04 8.86
N ILE A 260 -5.73 30.63 9.54
CA ILE A 260 -5.99 29.24 9.91
C ILE A 260 -7.21 28.73 9.14
N ASP A 261 -7.05 27.61 8.45
CA ASP A 261 -8.17 26.77 8.02
C ASP A 261 -8.53 25.79 9.17
N GLU A 262 -9.57 26.14 9.92
CA GLU A 262 -10.04 25.31 11.05
C GLU A 262 -10.57 23.96 10.60
N LYS A 263 -11.12 23.84 9.36
CA LYS A 263 -11.67 22.61 8.84
C LYS A 263 -10.57 21.65 8.36
N GLY A 264 -9.56 22.19 7.70
CA GLY A 264 -8.41 21.43 7.22
C GLY A 264 -7.29 21.26 8.26
N LYS A 265 -7.44 21.88 9.45
CA LYS A 265 -6.37 21.94 10.48
C LYS A 265 -5.03 22.38 9.88
N GLN A 266 -5.07 23.42 9.00
CA GLN A 266 -3.90 23.94 8.31
C GLN A 266 -3.66 25.41 8.63
N VAL A 267 -2.41 25.84 8.48
CA VAL A 267 -1.99 27.24 8.61
C VAL A 267 -1.39 27.67 7.27
N HIS A 268 -1.80 28.81 6.78
CA HIS A 268 -1.32 29.37 5.53
C HIS A 268 -0.66 30.72 5.80
N LEU A 269 0.56 30.90 5.29
CA LEU A 269 1.25 32.19 5.34
C LEU A 269 0.73 33.10 4.22
N SER A 270 0.52 34.39 4.53
CA SER A 270 0.29 35.43 3.52
C SER A 270 1.59 35.81 2.80
N GLU A 271 1.53 36.55 1.69
CA GLU A 271 2.74 37.07 1.01
C GLU A 271 3.60 37.89 1.98
N ALA A 272 2.98 38.82 2.73
CA ALA A 272 3.67 39.60 3.75
C ALA A 272 4.23 38.75 4.89
N GLY A 273 3.50 37.69 5.27
CA GLY A 273 3.93 36.73 6.28
C GLY A 273 5.12 35.89 5.83
N MET A 274 5.19 35.54 4.55
CA MET A 274 6.35 34.83 3.98
C MET A 274 7.62 35.70 4.06
N GLU A 275 7.53 36.95 3.63
CA GLU A 275 8.65 37.91 3.72
C GLU A 275 9.06 38.18 5.18
N HIS A 276 8.07 38.24 6.08
CA HIS A 276 8.33 38.46 7.51
C HIS A 276 9.01 37.23 8.15
N ALA A 277 8.52 36.02 7.87
CA ALA A 277 9.11 34.81 8.36
C ALA A 277 10.55 34.61 7.84
N GLU A 278 10.78 34.88 6.54
CA GLU A 278 12.12 34.82 5.95
C GLU A 278 13.11 35.74 6.64
N ARG A 279 12.72 36.98 6.87
CA ARG A 279 13.55 37.97 7.61
C ARG A 279 13.87 37.48 9.02
N LEU A 280 12.89 36.97 9.76
CA LEU A 280 13.10 36.46 11.12
C LEU A 280 14.03 35.21 11.13
N LEU A 281 13.92 34.37 10.13
CA LEU A 281 14.77 33.18 9.99
C LEU A 281 16.21 33.56 9.66
N VAL A 282 16.43 34.58 8.84
CA VAL A 282 17.76 35.13 8.56
C VAL A 282 18.35 35.78 9.81
N GLU A 283 17.57 36.60 10.55
CA GLU A 283 18.01 37.23 11.81
C GLU A 283 18.39 36.17 12.87
N ALA A 284 17.71 35.05 12.90
CA ALA A 284 18.00 33.92 13.78
C ALA A 284 19.19 33.06 13.30
N GLY A 285 19.78 33.38 12.14
CA GLY A 285 20.88 32.62 11.53
C GLY A 285 20.47 31.18 11.16
N ILE A 286 19.18 30.96 10.81
CA ILE A 286 18.65 29.68 10.34
C ILE A 286 18.69 29.63 8.81
N LEU A 287 18.43 30.76 8.15
CA LEU A 287 18.57 30.93 6.71
C LEU A 287 19.79 31.82 6.41
N ASP A 288 20.44 31.57 5.30
CA ASP A 288 21.48 32.45 4.79
C ASP A 288 20.83 33.57 3.95
N ALA A 289 21.29 34.81 4.18
CA ALA A 289 20.77 35.99 3.47
C ALA A 289 21.09 35.99 1.95
N GLU A 290 22.04 35.17 1.50
CA GLU A 290 22.43 35.03 0.09
C GLU A 290 21.64 33.93 -0.67
N THR A 291 20.77 33.17 0.00
CA THR A 291 19.96 32.11 -0.61
C THR A 291 18.69 32.64 -1.30
N GLU A 292 18.22 31.95 -2.33
CA GLU A 292 17.10 32.33 -3.23
C GLU A 292 15.70 32.31 -2.57
N GLY A 293 15.56 32.66 -1.28
CA GLY A 293 14.30 32.76 -0.56
C GLY A 293 13.87 31.49 0.20
N LEU A 294 12.83 31.62 1.02
CA LEU A 294 12.36 30.58 1.93
C LEU A 294 11.95 29.28 1.21
N TYR A 295 11.36 29.38 0.02
CA TYR A 295 10.87 28.23 -0.77
C TYR A 295 11.88 27.68 -1.79
N ALA A 296 13.15 28.07 -1.72
CA ALA A 296 14.19 27.42 -2.50
C ALA A 296 14.34 25.94 -2.09
N ALA A 297 14.71 25.08 -3.04
CA ALA A 297 14.79 23.62 -2.82
C ALA A 297 15.67 23.24 -1.62
N GLN A 298 16.73 23.98 -1.38
CA GLN A 298 17.65 23.80 -0.25
C GLN A 298 17.05 24.18 1.12
N ASN A 299 15.98 24.99 1.16
CA ASN A 299 15.35 25.49 2.37
C ASN A 299 14.06 24.73 2.73
N LEU A 300 13.68 23.69 1.98
CA LEU A 300 12.43 22.92 2.19
C LEU A 300 12.32 22.36 3.62
N THR A 301 13.42 21.95 4.23
CA THR A 301 13.45 21.48 5.62
C THR A 301 13.05 22.58 6.59
N VAL A 302 13.51 23.83 6.38
CA VAL A 302 13.18 24.99 7.22
C VAL A 302 11.69 25.33 7.07
N VAL A 303 11.14 25.31 5.85
CA VAL A 303 9.71 25.50 5.56
C VAL A 303 8.87 24.47 6.30
N HIS A 304 9.28 23.20 6.27
CA HIS A 304 8.60 22.12 6.99
C HIS A 304 8.55 22.38 8.50
N HIS A 305 9.69 22.71 9.12
CA HIS A 305 9.75 23.00 10.55
C HIS A 305 8.94 24.26 10.93
N LEU A 306 8.93 25.28 10.07
CA LEU A 306 8.13 26.48 10.27
C LEU A 306 6.62 26.17 10.24
N ASN A 307 6.18 25.40 9.25
CA ASN A 307 4.78 24.97 9.16
C ASN A 307 4.36 24.09 10.35
N ALA A 308 5.19 23.13 10.76
CA ALA A 308 4.93 22.31 11.93
C ALA A 308 4.82 23.17 13.21
N ALA A 309 5.72 24.14 13.39
CA ALA A 309 5.70 25.05 14.55
C ALA A 309 4.49 25.99 14.53
N LEU A 310 4.11 26.53 13.36
CA LEU A 310 2.90 27.35 13.21
C LEU A 310 1.64 26.53 13.54
N ARG A 311 1.50 25.31 13.04
CA ARG A 311 0.38 24.40 13.37
C ARG A 311 0.34 24.11 14.87
N ALA A 312 1.48 23.79 15.48
CA ALA A 312 1.56 23.52 16.91
C ALA A 312 1.08 24.71 17.78
N HIS A 313 1.43 25.95 17.39
CA HIS A 313 1.03 27.15 18.13
C HIS A 313 -0.40 27.59 17.84
N ALA A 314 -0.83 27.53 16.58
CA ALA A 314 -2.07 28.13 16.12
C ALA A 314 -3.29 27.21 16.26
N ILE A 315 -3.13 25.89 16.13
CA ILE A 315 -4.22 24.93 16.07
C ILE A 315 -4.28 24.07 17.32
N TYR A 316 -3.15 23.50 17.76
CA TYR A 316 -3.13 22.49 18.81
C TYR A 316 -3.04 23.14 20.21
N GLN A 317 -4.03 22.84 21.07
CA GLN A 317 -4.17 23.44 22.38
C GLN A 317 -3.91 22.43 23.50
N ARG A 318 -3.13 22.86 24.50
CA ARG A 318 -2.91 22.06 25.71
C ARG A 318 -4.23 21.86 26.47
N ASP A 319 -4.38 20.65 27.05
CA ASP A 319 -5.56 20.19 27.78
C ASP A 319 -6.83 20.01 26.93
N VAL A 320 -6.71 20.18 25.59
CA VAL A 320 -7.75 19.90 24.61
C VAL A 320 -7.27 18.80 23.65
N ASP A 321 -6.21 19.06 22.86
CA ASP A 321 -5.67 18.12 21.88
C ASP A 321 -4.57 17.23 22.45
N TYR A 322 -3.91 17.69 23.51
CA TYR A 322 -2.86 16.94 24.21
C TYR A 322 -2.72 17.40 25.66
N ILE A 323 -2.09 16.53 26.47
CA ILE A 323 -1.66 16.86 27.82
C ILE A 323 -0.15 16.68 27.96
N VAL A 324 0.46 17.39 28.91
CA VAL A 324 1.86 17.15 29.27
C VAL A 324 1.88 16.35 30.56
N ARG A 325 2.43 15.15 30.51
CA ARG A 325 2.52 14.21 31.64
C ARG A 325 3.90 13.60 31.72
N ASP A 326 4.50 13.62 32.90
CA ASP A 326 5.83 13.06 33.18
C ASP A 326 6.95 13.59 32.26
N GLY A 327 6.80 14.82 31.74
CA GLY A 327 7.73 15.46 30.79
C GLY A 327 7.57 15.02 29.34
N GLU A 328 6.46 14.37 28.99
CA GLU A 328 6.12 13.95 27.63
C GLU A 328 4.77 14.52 27.19
N VAL A 329 4.65 14.76 25.89
CA VAL A 329 3.39 15.15 25.25
C VAL A 329 2.58 13.89 24.96
N VAL A 330 1.36 13.81 25.49
CA VAL A 330 0.44 12.69 25.27
C VAL A 330 -0.81 13.20 24.57
N ILE A 331 -1.12 12.63 23.40
CA ILE A 331 -2.27 13.00 22.58
C ILE A 331 -3.58 12.67 23.29
N VAL A 332 -4.57 13.56 23.18
CA VAL A 332 -5.96 13.35 23.60
C VAL A 332 -6.80 13.11 22.35
N ASP A 333 -7.52 12.01 22.32
CA ASP A 333 -8.43 11.69 21.23
C ASP A 333 -9.64 12.64 21.23
N GLU A 334 -9.84 13.33 20.14
CA GLU A 334 -10.88 14.38 20.00
C GLU A 334 -12.31 13.83 20.22
N PHE A 335 -12.55 12.55 19.87
CA PHE A 335 -13.89 11.95 19.94
C PHE A 335 -14.18 11.29 21.29
N THR A 336 -13.17 10.68 21.89
CA THR A 336 -13.35 9.92 23.13
C THR A 336 -12.87 10.65 24.38
N GLY A 337 -12.08 11.72 24.23
CA GLY A 337 -11.42 12.43 25.33
C GLY A 337 -10.39 11.59 26.07
N ARG A 338 -9.98 10.41 25.51
CA ARG A 338 -9.02 9.50 26.13
C ARG A 338 -7.60 9.84 25.71
N THR A 339 -6.66 9.65 26.62
CA THR A 339 -5.24 9.77 26.31
C THR A 339 -4.75 8.58 25.50
N LEU A 340 -4.03 8.86 24.40
CA LEU A 340 -3.45 7.89 23.50
C LEU A 340 -1.95 7.74 23.82
N ALA A 341 -1.62 6.98 24.87
CA ALA A 341 -0.23 6.75 25.25
C ALA A 341 0.55 6.01 24.14
N GLY A 342 1.77 6.47 23.84
CA GLY A 342 2.64 5.88 22.83
C GLY A 342 2.33 6.27 21.37
N ARG A 343 1.24 7.02 21.11
CA ARG A 343 0.99 7.63 19.79
C ARG A 343 1.65 9.00 19.68
N ARG A 344 2.14 9.31 18.50
CA ARG A 344 2.75 10.60 18.15
C ARG A 344 2.11 11.14 16.86
N TRP A 345 1.99 12.46 16.75
CA TRP A 345 1.64 13.08 15.48
C TRP A 345 2.79 12.93 14.49
N SER A 346 2.48 12.77 13.21
CA SER A 346 3.44 12.72 12.11
C SER A 346 3.96 14.12 11.71
N ASP A 347 4.87 14.14 10.75
CA ASP A 347 5.32 15.33 10.03
C ASP A 347 5.90 16.43 10.94
N GLY A 348 6.71 16.05 11.93
CA GLY A 348 7.36 16.98 12.83
C GLY A 348 6.44 17.71 13.79
N LEU A 349 5.10 17.50 13.70
CA LEU A 349 4.14 18.22 14.54
C LEU A 349 4.31 17.87 16.02
N HIS A 350 4.57 16.61 16.35
CA HIS A 350 4.75 16.19 17.74
C HIS A 350 5.97 16.86 18.35
N GLN A 351 7.08 16.90 17.62
CA GLN A 351 8.31 17.60 18.00
C GLN A 351 8.12 19.11 18.12
N ALA A 352 7.33 19.70 17.23
CA ALA A 352 6.97 21.11 17.32
C ALA A 352 6.14 21.42 18.58
N VAL A 353 5.23 20.53 18.98
CA VAL A 353 4.47 20.65 20.24
C VAL A 353 5.38 20.42 21.45
N GLU A 354 6.31 19.45 21.41
CA GLU A 354 7.33 19.26 22.44
C GLU A 354 8.19 20.53 22.61
N ALA A 355 8.63 21.13 21.51
CA ALA A 355 9.37 22.40 21.53
C ALA A 355 8.54 23.57 22.08
N LYS A 356 7.25 23.66 21.72
CA LYS A 356 6.29 24.64 22.23
C LYS A 356 6.12 24.53 23.74
N GLU A 357 5.99 23.33 24.28
CA GLU A 357 5.81 23.06 25.70
C GLU A 357 7.12 23.08 26.50
N GLY A 358 8.26 23.20 25.83
CA GLY A 358 9.58 23.21 26.47
C GLY A 358 9.99 21.88 27.11
N VAL A 359 9.37 20.78 26.68
CA VAL A 359 9.77 19.41 27.06
C VAL A 359 10.90 18.93 26.15
N PRO A 360 11.67 17.87 26.55
CA PRO A 360 12.72 17.34 25.68
C PRO A 360 12.15 16.91 24.33
N VAL A 361 12.65 17.53 23.24
CA VAL A 361 12.26 17.18 21.87
C VAL A 361 12.89 15.84 21.51
N GLN A 362 12.07 14.82 21.26
CA GLN A 362 12.56 13.52 20.82
C GLN A 362 12.89 13.55 19.33
N ARG A 363 13.84 12.70 18.92
CA ARG A 363 14.24 12.59 17.51
C ARG A 363 13.05 12.24 16.62
N GLU A 364 12.98 12.83 15.45
CA GLU A 364 12.01 12.48 14.42
C GLU A 364 12.37 11.12 13.82
N ASN A 365 11.37 10.39 13.35
CA ASN A 365 11.60 9.20 12.56
C ASN A 365 11.68 9.59 11.08
N GLN A 366 12.83 9.31 10.48
CA GLN A 366 13.05 9.51 9.04
C GLN A 366 12.62 8.26 8.27
N THR A 367 12.02 8.45 7.09
CA THR A 367 11.75 7.36 6.15
C THR A 367 13.06 6.77 5.63
N LEU A 368 13.32 5.50 5.96
CA LEU A 368 14.50 4.78 5.47
C LEU A 368 14.21 4.12 4.11
N ALA A 369 13.02 3.57 3.95
CA ALA A 369 12.56 2.99 2.70
C ALA A 369 11.03 2.98 2.65
N SER A 370 10.46 3.14 1.47
CA SER A 370 9.01 3.08 1.26
C SER A 370 8.66 2.49 -0.10
N ILE A 371 7.49 1.87 -0.20
CA ILE A 371 6.92 1.41 -1.47
C ILE A 371 5.41 1.30 -1.34
N THR A 372 4.67 1.63 -2.39
CA THR A 372 3.23 1.36 -2.45
C THR A 372 2.97 -0.10 -2.85
N PHE A 373 1.84 -0.66 -2.42
CA PHE A 373 1.43 -2.00 -2.89
C PHE A 373 1.28 -2.04 -4.41
N GLN A 374 0.78 -0.96 -5.01
CA GLN A 374 0.65 -0.86 -6.45
C GLN A 374 1.98 -1.11 -7.15
N ASN A 375 3.03 -0.43 -6.72
CA ASN A 375 4.35 -0.56 -7.32
C ASN A 375 5.03 -1.87 -6.97
N LEU A 376 4.85 -2.40 -5.74
CA LEU A 376 5.36 -3.70 -5.35
C LEU A 376 4.80 -4.83 -6.24
N PHE A 377 3.46 -4.90 -6.37
CA PHE A 377 2.86 -5.98 -7.14
C PHE A 377 3.03 -5.84 -8.65
N ARG A 378 3.23 -4.63 -9.16
CA ARG A 378 3.59 -4.38 -10.58
C ARG A 378 4.99 -4.86 -10.96
N MET A 379 5.86 -5.13 -9.99
CA MET A 379 7.21 -5.67 -10.25
C MET A 379 7.23 -7.18 -10.48
N TYR A 380 6.17 -7.92 -10.11
CA TYR A 380 6.11 -9.34 -10.42
C TYR A 380 6.08 -9.59 -11.92
N GLY A 381 6.88 -10.54 -12.38
CA GLY A 381 6.88 -10.97 -13.80
C GLY A 381 5.51 -11.50 -14.23
N LYS A 382 4.78 -12.14 -13.32
CA LYS A 382 3.39 -12.56 -13.49
C LYS A 382 2.61 -12.29 -12.20
N LEU A 383 1.49 -11.60 -12.31
CA LEU A 383 0.57 -11.31 -11.20
C LEU A 383 -0.81 -11.88 -11.52
N SER A 384 -1.44 -12.49 -10.53
CA SER A 384 -2.84 -12.89 -10.61
C SER A 384 -3.52 -12.73 -9.25
N GLY A 385 -4.83 -12.79 -9.24
CA GLY A 385 -5.58 -12.63 -8.00
C GLY A 385 -6.90 -13.36 -8.01
N MET A 386 -7.42 -13.63 -6.83
CA MET A 386 -8.73 -14.26 -6.66
C MET A 386 -9.54 -13.55 -5.57
N THR A 387 -10.83 -13.40 -5.80
CA THR A 387 -11.78 -12.84 -4.84
C THR A 387 -13.21 -13.21 -5.26
N GLY A 388 -14.18 -12.92 -4.40
CA GLY A 388 -15.62 -13.08 -4.72
C GLY A 388 -16.27 -11.84 -5.32
N THR A 389 -15.56 -10.72 -5.48
CA THR A 389 -16.15 -9.39 -5.69
C THR A 389 -15.24 -8.42 -6.48
N ALA A 390 -14.64 -8.84 -7.58
CA ALA A 390 -13.73 -8.00 -8.37
C ALA A 390 -14.42 -7.17 -9.48
N ASP A 391 -15.55 -7.63 -10.01
CA ASP A 391 -16.21 -7.05 -11.20
C ASP A 391 -16.58 -5.56 -11.00
N THR A 392 -16.94 -5.18 -9.77
CA THR A 392 -17.25 -3.78 -9.44
C THR A 392 -16.06 -2.83 -9.63
N GLU A 393 -14.84 -3.32 -9.44
CA GLU A 393 -13.59 -2.59 -9.50
C GLU A 393 -12.72 -3.01 -10.73
N ALA A 394 -13.32 -3.70 -11.71
CA ALA A 394 -12.61 -4.23 -12.88
C ALA A 394 -11.84 -3.15 -13.66
N PHE A 395 -12.37 -1.92 -13.71
CA PHE A 395 -11.71 -0.78 -14.33
C PHE A 395 -10.42 -0.40 -13.60
N GLU A 396 -10.43 -0.38 -12.27
CA GLU A 396 -9.26 -0.05 -11.46
C GLU A 396 -8.19 -1.13 -11.60
N PHE A 397 -8.54 -2.41 -11.48
CA PHE A 397 -7.61 -3.52 -11.70
C PHE A 397 -6.95 -3.47 -13.09
N GLN A 398 -7.72 -3.14 -14.12
CA GLN A 398 -7.17 -3.01 -15.47
C GLN A 398 -6.27 -1.79 -15.61
N SER A 399 -6.64 -0.64 -15.06
CA SER A 399 -5.91 0.63 -15.26
C SER A 399 -4.63 0.72 -14.45
N ILE A 400 -4.60 0.18 -13.23
CA ILE A 400 -3.45 0.26 -12.32
C ILE A 400 -2.52 -0.95 -12.49
N TYR A 401 -3.09 -2.16 -12.49
CA TYR A 401 -2.30 -3.41 -12.43
C TYR A 401 -2.27 -4.18 -13.76
N ASN A 402 -2.97 -3.69 -14.78
CA ASN A 402 -3.19 -4.41 -16.05
C ASN A 402 -3.82 -5.81 -15.89
N LEU A 403 -4.62 -5.99 -14.83
CA LEU A 403 -5.30 -7.25 -14.52
C LEU A 403 -6.72 -7.26 -15.07
N GLU A 404 -7.03 -8.25 -15.92
CA GLU A 404 -8.38 -8.48 -16.43
C GLU A 404 -9.17 -9.35 -15.44
N VAL A 405 -10.41 -8.96 -15.14
CA VAL A 405 -11.31 -9.75 -14.29
C VAL A 405 -12.11 -10.74 -15.14
N VAL A 406 -12.10 -12.02 -14.75
CA VAL A 406 -12.90 -13.07 -15.36
C VAL A 406 -13.87 -13.61 -14.32
N VAL A 407 -15.17 -13.38 -14.55
CA VAL A 407 -16.24 -13.85 -13.66
C VAL A 407 -16.56 -15.30 -13.99
N ILE A 408 -16.35 -16.19 -13.02
CA ILE A 408 -16.51 -17.65 -13.17
C ILE A 408 -17.88 -18.04 -12.60
N PRO A 409 -18.67 -18.84 -13.32
CA PRO A 409 -19.95 -19.30 -12.82
C PRO A 409 -19.78 -20.21 -11.58
N THR A 410 -20.76 -20.19 -10.70
CA THR A 410 -20.78 -21.07 -9.52
C THR A 410 -20.97 -22.54 -9.92
N ASN A 411 -20.37 -23.46 -9.14
CA ASN A 411 -20.52 -24.90 -9.35
C ASN A 411 -21.99 -25.34 -9.25
N ARG A 412 -22.74 -24.78 -8.31
CA ARG A 412 -24.19 -24.98 -8.17
C ARG A 412 -24.93 -23.66 -8.26
N PRO A 413 -26.16 -23.61 -8.82
CA PRO A 413 -26.92 -22.38 -8.87
C PRO A 413 -27.16 -21.78 -7.48
N THR A 414 -27.01 -20.46 -7.37
CA THR A 414 -27.30 -19.74 -6.12
C THR A 414 -28.80 -19.61 -5.94
N ILE A 415 -29.32 -20.08 -4.80
CA ILE A 415 -30.76 -20.04 -4.43
C ILE A 415 -31.02 -19.04 -3.30
N ARG A 416 -30.03 -18.30 -2.85
CA ARG A 416 -30.15 -17.25 -1.82
C ARG A 416 -31.17 -16.20 -2.24
N LYS A 417 -31.96 -15.74 -1.27
CA LYS A 417 -32.98 -14.69 -1.45
C LYS A 417 -32.45 -13.36 -0.89
N ASP A 418 -32.13 -12.42 -1.77
CA ASP A 418 -31.72 -11.06 -1.38
C ASP A 418 -32.97 -10.18 -1.36
N SER A 419 -33.43 -9.76 -0.15
CA SER A 419 -34.60 -8.90 0.04
C SER A 419 -34.23 -7.43 -0.25
N PRO A 420 -35.24 -6.60 -0.63
CA PRO A 420 -35.07 -5.16 -0.77
C PRO A 420 -34.58 -4.51 0.53
N ASP A 421 -33.89 -3.39 0.39
CA ASP A 421 -33.46 -2.59 1.53
C ASP A 421 -34.67 -1.93 2.22
N GLN A 422 -34.63 -1.86 3.54
CA GLN A 422 -35.56 -1.14 4.36
C GLN A 422 -34.94 0.15 4.89
N VAL A 423 -35.53 1.29 4.55
CA VAL A 423 -35.04 2.61 4.95
C VAL A 423 -35.93 3.24 5.98
N PHE A 424 -35.36 3.68 7.08
CA PHE A 424 -36.04 4.30 8.23
C PHE A 424 -35.63 5.77 8.36
N LEU A 425 -36.50 6.59 9.00
CA LEU A 425 -36.20 7.98 9.25
C LEU A 425 -35.04 8.21 10.22
N ASN A 426 -34.96 7.36 11.26
CA ASN A 426 -33.95 7.48 12.32
C ASN A 426 -33.30 6.12 12.65
N ARG A 427 -32.21 6.17 13.44
CA ARG A 427 -31.49 4.95 13.87
C ARG A 427 -32.32 4.08 14.80
N GLN A 428 -33.18 4.67 15.65
CA GLN A 428 -33.98 3.90 16.61
C GLN A 428 -34.99 2.97 15.91
N GLY A 429 -35.73 3.48 14.92
CA GLY A 429 -36.67 2.66 14.12
C GLY A 429 -35.95 1.54 13.38
N LYS A 430 -34.77 1.84 12.82
CA LYS A 430 -33.87 0.85 12.19
C LYS A 430 -33.49 -0.28 13.17
N PHE A 431 -32.98 0.05 14.36
CA PHE A 431 -32.57 -0.97 15.32
C PHE A 431 -33.73 -1.80 15.88
N ASN A 432 -34.92 -1.19 16.05
CA ASN A 432 -36.13 -1.92 16.43
C ASN A 432 -36.48 -2.98 15.37
N ALA A 433 -36.41 -2.63 14.08
CA ALA A 433 -36.70 -3.56 12.98
C ALA A 433 -35.64 -4.67 12.89
N VAL A 434 -34.35 -4.34 13.04
CA VAL A 434 -33.25 -5.32 13.09
C VAL A 434 -33.46 -6.31 14.22
N LEU A 435 -33.81 -5.84 15.42
CA LEU A 435 -34.06 -6.68 16.58
C LEU A 435 -35.25 -7.64 16.35
N ALA A 436 -36.35 -7.15 15.75
CA ALA A 436 -37.50 -7.96 15.43
C ALA A 436 -37.16 -9.08 14.43
N ASP A 437 -36.41 -8.80 13.37
CA ASP A 437 -35.98 -9.79 12.39
C ASP A 437 -35.06 -10.87 13.02
N ILE A 438 -34.06 -10.44 13.85
CA ILE A 438 -33.18 -11.37 14.57
C ILE A 438 -33.97 -12.30 15.49
N GLN A 439 -34.99 -11.77 16.24
CA GLN A 439 -35.83 -12.56 17.12
C GLN A 439 -36.69 -13.55 16.34
N GLU A 440 -37.21 -13.17 15.17
CA GLU A 440 -38.00 -14.06 14.30
C GLU A 440 -37.13 -15.20 13.75
N CYS A 441 -35.92 -14.90 13.28
CA CYS A 441 -34.97 -15.92 12.82
C CYS A 441 -34.56 -16.87 13.96
N ASN A 442 -34.23 -16.33 15.14
CA ASN A 442 -33.84 -17.14 16.30
C ASN A 442 -34.97 -18.11 16.72
N LYS A 443 -36.25 -17.67 16.74
CA LYS A 443 -37.41 -18.54 17.01
C LYS A 443 -37.54 -19.71 16.04
N ARG A 444 -37.12 -19.51 14.78
CA ARG A 444 -37.13 -20.57 13.75
C ARG A 444 -35.89 -21.46 13.79
N GLY A 445 -34.91 -21.15 14.66
CA GLY A 445 -33.62 -21.83 14.69
C GLY A 445 -32.70 -21.46 13.53
N GLN A 446 -32.97 -20.37 12.82
CA GLN A 446 -32.17 -19.85 11.70
C GLN A 446 -31.00 -19.05 12.25
N PRO A 447 -29.75 -19.37 11.91
CA PRO A 447 -28.59 -18.56 12.30
C PRO A 447 -28.59 -17.21 11.59
N VAL A 448 -28.14 -16.16 12.31
CA VAL A 448 -28.08 -14.78 11.82
C VAL A 448 -26.68 -14.23 11.96
N LEU A 449 -26.16 -13.66 10.86
CA LEU A 449 -24.95 -12.85 10.87
C LEU A 449 -25.31 -11.39 10.63
N VAL A 450 -25.00 -10.54 11.60
CA VAL A 450 -25.26 -9.10 11.52
C VAL A 450 -23.96 -8.39 11.18
N GLY A 451 -23.94 -7.72 10.03
CA GLY A 451 -22.81 -6.87 9.60
C GLY A 451 -22.98 -5.43 10.07
N THR A 452 -21.96 -4.88 10.72
CA THR A 452 -21.89 -3.49 11.17
C THR A 452 -20.69 -2.77 10.55
N THR A 453 -20.78 -1.46 10.38
CA THR A 453 -19.71 -0.65 9.78
C THR A 453 -18.67 -0.19 10.80
N SER A 454 -19.01 -0.12 12.09
CA SER A 454 -18.11 0.33 13.15
C SER A 454 -18.21 -0.54 14.40
N ILE A 455 -17.15 -0.48 15.23
CA ILE A 455 -17.11 -1.14 16.54
C ILE A 455 -18.22 -0.58 17.44
N GLU A 456 -18.44 0.72 17.42
CA GLU A 456 -19.48 1.40 18.22
C GLU A 456 -20.90 0.89 17.88
N THR A 457 -21.21 0.79 16.59
CA THR A 457 -22.49 0.23 16.14
C THR A 457 -22.63 -1.21 16.60
N SER A 458 -21.57 -2.01 16.58
CA SER A 458 -21.58 -3.40 17.03
C SER A 458 -21.83 -3.51 18.55
N GLU A 459 -21.21 -2.66 19.36
CA GLU A 459 -21.39 -2.62 20.81
C GLU A 459 -22.78 -2.13 21.20
N MET A 460 -23.29 -1.10 20.54
CA MET A 460 -24.63 -0.58 20.74
C MET A 460 -25.70 -1.63 20.41
N LEU A 461 -25.57 -2.32 19.29
CA LEU A 461 -26.49 -3.40 18.92
C LEU A 461 -26.40 -4.58 19.90
N SER A 462 -25.20 -4.94 20.35
CA SER A 462 -24.98 -5.95 21.38
C SER A 462 -25.73 -5.60 22.68
N GLU A 463 -25.70 -4.35 23.10
CA GLU A 463 -26.44 -3.92 24.29
C GLU A 463 -27.96 -4.02 24.10
N HIS A 464 -28.49 -3.68 22.91
CA HIS A 464 -29.92 -3.84 22.59
C HIS A 464 -30.34 -5.31 22.60
N LEU A 465 -29.55 -6.20 22.01
CA LEU A 465 -29.84 -7.65 22.02
C LEU A 465 -29.77 -8.24 23.44
N ARG A 466 -28.83 -7.79 24.27
CA ARG A 466 -28.71 -8.22 25.68
C ARG A 466 -29.95 -7.79 26.50
N LYS A 467 -30.42 -6.54 26.30
CA LYS A 467 -31.64 -6.06 26.95
C LYS A 467 -32.90 -6.83 26.51
N ALA A 468 -32.89 -7.31 25.27
CA ALA A 468 -33.97 -8.12 24.69
C ALA A 468 -33.85 -9.62 25.06
N GLY A 469 -32.84 -10.04 25.78
CA GLY A 469 -32.63 -11.43 26.20
C GLY A 469 -32.19 -12.37 25.06
N VAL A 470 -31.61 -11.83 23.95
CA VAL A 470 -31.11 -12.62 22.83
C VAL A 470 -29.64 -12.95 23.07
N HIS A 471 -29.32 -14.24 23.15
CA HIS A 471 -27.92 -14.70 23.24
C HIS A 471 -27.20 -14.44 21.91
N HIS A 472 -26.03 -13.83 21.95
CA HIS A 472 -25.25 -13.48 20.77
C HIS A 472 -23.75 -13.40 21.07
N GLU A 473 -22.93 -13.56 20.05
CA GLU A 473 -21.49 -13.35 20.07
C GLU A 473 -21.14 -12.11 19.24
N VAL A 474 -20.09 -11.40 19.68
CA VAL A 474 -19.59 -10.20 18.99
C VAL A 474 -18.18 -10.48 18.45
N LEU A 475 -18.00 -10.23 17.14
CA LEU A 475 -16.75 -10.41 16.44
C LEU A 475 -16.26 -9.03 15.97
N ASN A 476 -15.33 -8.45 16.71
CA ASN A 476 -14.69 -7.19 16.39
C ASN A 476 -13.19 -7.23 16.72
N ALA A 477 -12.44 -6.18 16.34
CA ALA A 477 -10.99 -6.11 16.57
C ALA A 477 -10.53 -6.29 18.04
N LYS A 478 -11.44 -6.11 19.02
CA LYS A 478 -11.12 -6.32 20.44
C LYS A 478 -11.08 -7.80 20.85
N GLN A 479 -11.55 -8.72 19.98
CA GLN A 479 -11.70 -10.15 20.30
C GLN A 479 -10.97 -11.06 19.29
N HIS A 480 -9.84 -10.62 18.81
CA HIS A 480 -9.06 -11.30 17.77
C HIS A 480 -8.69 -12.75 18.14
N ASP A 481 -8.33 -13.00 19.39
CA ASP A 481 -7.94 -14.34 19.88
C ASP A 481 -9.07 -15.37 19.83
N ARG A 482 -10.35 -14.93 19.82
CA ARG A 482 -11.52 -15.80 19.80
C ARG A 482 -12.22 -15.87 18.43
N GLU A 483 -11.69 -15.18 17.45
CA GLU A 483 -12.30 -15.05 16.12
C GLU A 483 -12.62 -16.42 15.50
N ALA A 484 -11.65 -17.32 15.45
CA ALA A 484 -11.81 -18.65 14.85
C ALA A 484 -12.94 -19.45 15.53
N THR A 485 -13.03 -19.41 16.86
CA THR A 485 -14.05 -20.11 17.65
C THR A 485 -15.44 -19.51 17.41
N ILE A 486 -15.57 -18.18 17.36
CA ILE A 486 -16.84 -17.51 17.14
C ILE A 486 -17.37 -17.85 15.72
N VAL A 487 -16.49 -17.78 14.69
CA VAL A 487 -16.87 -18.11 13.32
C VAL A 487 -17.26 -19.59 13.18
N ALA A 488 -16.52 -20.50 13.84
CA ALA A 488 -16.85 -21.93 13.84
C ALA A 488 -18.26 -22.22 14.36
N ASN A 489 -18.74 -21.41 15.31
CA ASN A 489 -20.05 -21.56 15.93
C ASN A 489 -21.17 -20.74 15.27
N ALA A 490 -20.84 -19.75 14.42
CA ALA A 490 -21.79 -18.82 13.82
C ALA A 490 -22.88 -19.50 12.94
N GLY A 491 -22.61 -20.69 12.42
CA GLY A 491 -23.57 -21.47 11.63
C GLY A 491 -24.45 -22.43 12.44
N ARG A 492 -24.37 -22.49 13.79
CA ARG A 492 -25.20 -23.36 14.63
C ARG A 492 -26.66 -22.91 14.63
N PRO A 493 -27.61 -23.82 14.86
CA PRO A 493 -29.03 -23.47 14.95
C PRO A 493 -29.31 -22.32 15.92
N GLY A 494 -29.96 -21.25 15.46
CA GLY A 494 -30.32 -20.08 16.25
C GLY A 494 -29.14 -19.21 16.73
N ALA A 495 -27.93 -19.42 16.25
CA ALA A 495 -26.78 -18.59 16.58
C ALA A 495 -26.98 -17.15 16.04
N VAL A 496 -26.64 -16.16 16.84
CA VAL A 496 -26.62 -14.75 16.44
C VAL A 496 -25.20 -14.23 16.62
N THR A 497 -24.60 -13.77 15.52
CA THR A 497 -23.23 -13.23 15.50
C THR A 497 -23.23 -11.82 14.94
N ILE A 498 -22.71 -10.85 15.69
CA ILE A 498 -22.48 -9.48 15.22
C ILE A 498 -21.03 -9.39 14.76
N ALA A 499 -20.79 -9.02 13.52
CA ALA A 499 -19.44 -8.89 12.98
C ALA A 499 -19.22 -7.49 12.40
N THR A 500 -18.09 -6.86 12.74
CA THR A 500 -17.62 -5.67 12.03
C THR A 500 -17.06 -6.08 10.66
N ASN A 501 -16.99 -5.13 9.75
CA ASN A 501 -16.78 -5.33 8.32
C ASN A 501 -15.61 -6.27 7.94
N MET A 502 -14.48 -6.18 8.64
CA MET A 502 -13.27 -6.97 8.34
C MET A 502 -13.19 -8.30 9.12
N ALA A 503 -13.98 -8.46 10.19
CA ALA A 503 -13.89 -9.63 11.06
C ALA A 503 -14.41 -10.90 10.38
N GLY A 504 -13.68 -12.00 10.50
CA GLY A 504 -14.01 -13.28 9.90
C GLY A 504 -13.78 -13.38 8.39
N ARG A 505 -13.01 -12.46 7.78
CA ARG A 505 -12.65 -12.54 6.35
C ARG A 505 -11.72 -13.75 6.11
N GLY A 506 -11.88 -14.42 4.97
CA GLY A 506 -11.10 -15.62 4.64
C GLY A 506 -11.51 -16.88 5.41
N THR A 507 -12.55 -16.81 6.28
CA THR A 507 -13.08 -17.96 7.01
C THR A 507 -14.51 -18.28 6.57
N ASP A 508 -14.81 -19.57 6.48
CA ASP A 508 -16.12 -20.07 6.08
C ASP A 508 -17.05 -20.27 7.29
N ILE A 509 -18.31 -19.82 7.16
CA ILE A 509 -19.37 -20.15 8.12
C ILE A 509 -20.06 -21.42 7.64
N VAL A 510 -19.81 -22.53 8.30
CA VAL A 510 -20.38 -23.83 7.98
C VAL A 510 -21.74 -23.97 8.66
N LEU A 511 -22.80 -24.31 7.88
CA LEU A 511 -24.12 -24.54 8.45
C LEU A 511 -24.09 -25.75 9.40
N GLY A 512 -24.61 -25.58 10.61
CA GLY A 512 -24.56 -26.57 11.68
C GLY A 512 -23.35 -26.45 12.61
N GLY A 513 -22.41 -25.51 12.30
CA GLY A 513 -21.11 -25.33 12.99
C GLY A 513 -19.97 -26.09 12.30
N SER A 514 -18.73 -25.81 12.69
CA SER A 514 -17.54 -26.47 12.13
C SER A 514 -17.32 -27.87 12.72
N LEU A 515 -17.55 -28.90 11.91
CA LEU A 515 -17.27 -30.29 12.29
C LEU A 515 -15.75 -30.50 12.52
N GLU A 516 -14.91 -29.85 11.74
CA GLU A 516 -13.44 -29.98 11.84
C GLU A 516 -12.95 -29.49 13.20
N THR A 517 -13.46 -28.34 13.66
CA THR A 517 -13.14 -27.79 14.99
C THR A 517 -13.61 -28.72 16.08
N GLU A 518 -14.84 -29.25 15.99
CA GLU A 518 -15.36 -30.20 16.98
C GLU A 518 -14.54 -31.50 17.06
N LEU A 519 -14.09 -32.04 15.91
CA LEU A 519 -13.25 -33.23 15.88
C LEU A 519 -11.83 -32.96 16.40
N HIS A 520 -11.32 -31.76 16.19
CA HIS A 520 -10.02 -31.35 16.72
C HIS A 520 -10.06 -31.15 18.24
N GLU A 521 -11.14 -30.56 18.78
CA GLU A 521 -11.35 -30.40 20.24
C GLU A 521 -11.50 -31.75 20.96
N MET A 522 -12.01 -32.78 20.27
CA MET A 522 -12.09 -34.14 20.81
C MET A 522 -10.73 -34.84 20.97
N GLY A 523 -9.68 -34.32 20.34
CA GLY A 523 -8.32 -34.81 20.38
C GLY A 523 -8.07 -36.09 19.57
N GLU A 524 -6.80 -36.51 19.50
CA GLU A 524 -6.39 -37.73 18.77
C GLU A 524 -6.85 -39.02 19.44
N GLU A 525 -7.10 -39.01 20.73
CA GLU A 525 -7.54 -40.17 21.55
C GLU A 525 -9.02 -40.54 21.34
N ALA A 526 -9.81 -39.70 20.63
CA ALA A 526 -11.22 -39.98 20.39
C ALA A 526 -11.40 -41.24 19.51
N SER A 527 -12.22 -42.18 19.95
CA SER A 527 -12.53 -43.42 19.22
C SER A 527 -13.29 -43.09 17.90
N GLU A 528 -13.18 -44.03 16.91
CA GLU A 528 -13.95 -43.89 15.67
C GLU A 528 -15.47 -43.81 15.90
N ALA A 529 -15.96 -44.48 16.92
CA ALA A 529 -17.38 -44.46 17.32
C ALA A 529 -17.80 -43.05 17.83
N GLN A 530 -16.95 -42.39 18.60
CA GLN A 530 -17.20 -41.02 19.06
C GLN A 530 -17.14 -40.01 17.92
N ARG A 531 -16.18 -40.16 17.00
CA ARG A 531 -16.09 -39.31 15.80
C ARG A 531 -17.29 -39.50 14.88
N ALA A 532 -17.75 -40.72 14.70
CA ALA A 532 -18.96 -41.02 13.91
C ALA A 532 -20.22 -40.46 14.55
N ALA A 533 -20.33 -40.52 15.88
CA ALA A 533 -21.47 -39.94 16.63
C ALA A 533 -21.48 -38.39 16.51
N ALA A 534 -20.33 -37.74 16.66
CA ALA A 534 -20.19 -36.28 16.45
C ALA A 534 -20.59 -35.86 15.03
N LYS A 535 -20.17 -36.62 14.00
CA LYS A 535 -20.54 -36.39 12.61
C LYS A 535 -22.05 -36.55 12.38
N ALA A 536 -22.65 -37.55 12.98
CA ALA A 536 -24.10 -37.78 12.87
C ALA A 536 -24.93 -36.67 13.55
N GLU A 537 -24.44 -36.17 14.70
CA GLU A 537 -25.11 -35.06 15.41
C GLU A 537 -24.90 -33.72 14.64
N TRP A 538 -23.72 -33.50 14.12
CA TRP A 538 -23.47 -32.37 13.22
C TRP A 538 -24.40 -32.40 11.99
N GLN A 539 -24.58 -33.57 11.36
CA GLN A 539 -25.48 -33.70 10.21
C GLN A 539 -26.91 -33.33 10.54
N LYS A 540 -27.43 -33.72 11.71
CA LYS A 540 -28.77 -33.33 12.16
C LYS A 540 -28.89 -31.81 12.31
N ARG A 541 -27.87 -31.15 12.93
CA ARG A 541 -27.87 -29.69 13.06
C ARG A 541 -27.79 -28.99 11.69
N HIS A 542 -26.94 -29.51 10.80
CA HIS A 542 -26.79 -29.00 9.45
C HIS A 542 -28.14 -29.06 8.66
N ASP A 543 -28.82 -30.20 8.70
CA ASP A 543 -30.11 -30.38 8.01
C ASP A 543 -31.19 -29.49 8.64
N ALA A 544 -31.19 -29.31 9.96
CA ALA A 544 -32.13 -28.44 10.66
C ALA A 544 -31.93 -26.96 10.22
N VAL A 545 -30.70 -26.49 10.13
CA VAL A 545 -30.39 -25.12 9.67
C VAL A 545 -30.77 -24.92 8.20
N LYS A 546 -30.53 -25.92 7.35
CA LYS A 546 -31.01 -25.88 5.95
C LYS A 546 -32.53 -25.77 5.85
N ALA A 547 -33.25 -26.55 6.66
CA ALA A 547 -34.70 -26.51 6.72
C ALA A 547 -35.24 -25.16 7.25
N ALA A 548 -34.50 -24.52 8.18
CA ALA A 548 -34.83 -23.19 8.70
C ALA A 548 -34.58 -22.05 7.71
N GLY A 549 -33.94 -22.33 6.55
CA GLY A 549 -33.66 -21.34 5.49
C GLY A 549 -32.19 -20.96 5.34
N GLY A 550 -31.28 -21.68 6.00
CA GLY A 550 -29.85 -21.41 5.96
C GLY A 550 -29.42 -20.14 6.74
N LEU A 551 -28.24 -19.61 6.50
CA LEU A 551 -27.75 -18.41 7.16
C LEU A 551 -28.50 -17.17 6.66
N HIS A 552 -28.98 -16.34 7.60
CA HIS A 552 -29.56 -15.04 7.32
C HIS A 552 -28.53 -13.92 7.55
N ILE A 553 -28.40 -13.01 6.58
CA ILE A 553 -27.51 -11.86 6.67
C ILE A 553 -28.34 -10.60 6.93
N VAL A 554 -27.99 -9.87 7.97
CA VAL A 554 -28.55 -8.57 8.31
C VAL A 554 -27.44 -7.52 8.15
N GLY A 555 -27.60 -6.58 7.21
CA GLY A 555 -26.74 -5.42 7.09
C GLY A 555 -27.37 -4.25 7.84
N THR A 556 -26.65 -3.65 8.79
CA THR A 556 -27.18 -2.49 9.56
C THR A 556 -26.99 -1.16 8.85
N GLU A 557 -26.10 -1.12 7.84
CA GLU A 557 -25.82 0.05 7.01
C GLU A 557 -25.30 -0.41 5.64
N ARG A 558 -25.34 0.46 4.65
CA ARG A 558 -24.58 0.28 3.41
C ARG A 558 -23.15 0.79 3.60
N HIS A 559 -22.21 0.00 3.12
CA HIS A 559 -20.81 0.40 3.11
C HIS A 559 -20.52 1.43 2.00
N GLU A 560 -19.38 2.08 2.08
CA GLU A 560 -18.91 3.01 1.07
C GLU A 560 -18.73 2.35 -0.31
N SER A 561 -18.40 1.06 -0.35
CA SER A 561 -18.25 0.26 -1.56
C SER A 561 -19.31 -0.85 -1.64
N ARG A 562 -19.94 -0.99 -2.83
CA ARG A 562 -20.87 -2.09 -3.15
C ARG A 562 -20.20 -3.46 -3.02
N ARG A 563 -18.93 -3.53 -3.23
CA ARG A 563 -18.09 -4.72 -3.09
C ARG A 563 -18.20 -5.32 -1.69
N ILE A 564 -18.06 -4.49 -0.66
CA ILE A 564 -18.15 -4.90 0.74
C ILE A 564 -19.55 -5.43 1.08
N ASP A 565 -20.59 -4.78 0.59
CA ASP A 565 -21.97 -5.28 0.73
C ASP A 565 -22.14 -6.68 0.09
N ASN A 566 -21.53 -6.88 -1.09
CA ASN A 566 -21.55 -8.16 -1.78
C ASN A 566 -20.75 -9.24 -1.04
N GLN A 567 -19.63 -8.88 -0.42
CA GLN A 567 -18.86 -9.80 0.44
C GLN A 567 -19.68 -10.24 1.65
N LEU A 568 -20.37 -9.31 2.32
CA LEU A 568 -21.24 -9.63 3.44
C LEU A 568 -22.36 -10.59 3.01
N ARG A 569 -23.09 -10.27 1.91
CA ARG A 569 -24.08 -11.18 1.34
C ARG A 569 -23.52 -12.53 0.96
N GLY A 570 -22.29 -12.56 0.43
CA GLY A 570 -21.58 -13.76 -0.01
C GLY A 570 -21.26 -14.77 1.09
N ARG A 571 -21.41 -14.40 2.36
CA ARG A 571 -21.26 -15.33 3.48
C ARG A 571 -22.43 -16.33 3.59
N SER A 572 -23.54 -16.08 2.91
CA SER A 572 -24.74 -16.92 2.88
C SER A 572 -25.03 -17.46 1.48
N GLY A 573 -25.72 -18.60 1.40
CA GLY A 573 -26.16 -19.20 0.14
C GLY A 573 -25.02 -19.80 -0.69
N ARG A 574 -24.08 -20.50 -0.06
CA ARG A 574 -22.89 -21.13 -0.66
C ARG A 574 -23.20 -22.52 -1.20
N GLN A 575 -22.54 -22.92 -2.29
CA GLN A 575 -22.65 -24.27 -2.89
C GLN A 575 -24.10 -24.78 -3.07
N GLY A 576 -25.01 -23.87 -3.41
CA GLY A 576 -26.44 -24.20 -3.59
C GLY A 576 -27.22 -24.36 -2.28
N ASP A 577 -26.68 -23.98 -1.13
CA ASP A 577 -27.39 -23.95 0.12
C ASP A 577 -28.41 -22.79 0.15
N PRO A 578 -29.54 -22.93 0.89
CA PRO A 578 -30.43 -21.82 1.12
C PRO A 578 -29.79 -20.72 1.94
N GLY A 579 -30.31 -19.53 1.83
CA GLY A 579 -29.85 -18.37 2.56
C GLY A 579 -30.71 -17.15 2.24
N SER A 580 -30.54 -16.09 3.02
CA SER A 580 -31.24 -14.83 2.80
C SER A 580 -30.40 -13.64 3.25
N SER A 581 -30.67 -12.45 2.69
CA SER A 581 -30.06 -11.21 3.14
C SER A 581 -31.05 -10.05 3.11
N ARG A 582 -30.87 -9.11 4.05
CA ARG A 582 -31.61 -7.84 4.08
C ARG A 582 -30.74 -6.74 4.68
N PHE A 583 -30.83 -5.53 4.12
CA PHE A 583 -30.20 -4.33 4.67
C PHE A 583 -31.23 -3.41 5.30
N TYR A 584 -30.89 -2.89 6.48
CA TYR A 584 -31.66 -1.94 7.26
C TYR A 584 -30.91 -0.64 7.32
N LEU A 585 -31.47 0.44 6.81
CA LEU A 585 -30.81 1.72 6.61
C LEU A 585 -31.56 2.83 7.34
N SER A 586 -30.85 3.85 7.76
CA SER A 586 -31.41 5.09 8.32
C SER A 586 -30.95 6.28 7.50
N LEU A 587 -31.79 7.32 7.40
CA LEU A 587 -31.35 8.60 6.82
C LEU A 587 -30.26 9.30 7.66
N GLU A 588 -30.02 8.82 8.88
CA GLU A 588 -28.97 9.28 9.78
C GLU A 588 -27.64 8.53 9.60
N ASP A 589 -27.61 7.49 8.77
CA ASP A 589 -26.38 6.73 8.49
C ASP A 589 -25.39 7.59 7.67
N ASN A 590 -24.08 7.39 7.87
CA ASN A 590 -23.03 8.22 7.29
C ASN A 590 -23.15 8.36 5.76
N LEU A 591 -23.31 7.27 5.04
CA LEU A 591 -23.49 7.30 3.59
C LEU A 591 -24.76 8.09 3.18
N MET A 592 -25.84 7.96 3.94
CA MET A 592 -27.08 8.67 3.66
C MET A 592 -26.98 10.17 3.96
N ARG A 593 -26.24 10.57 5.00
CA ARG A 593 -25.99 11.99 5.33
C ARG A 593 -25.22 12.72 4.23
N ILE A 594 -24.30 12.07 3.56
CA ILE A 594 -23.53 12.64 2.44
C ILE A 594 -24.46 13.01 1.25
N PHE A 595 -25.54 12.25 1.04
CA PHE A 595 -26.38 12.37 -0.15
C PHE A 595 -27.83 12.80 0.11
N ALA A 596 -28.35 12.57 1.34
CA ALA A 596 -29.67 13.05 1.76
C ALA A 596 -29.49 14.36 2.54
N SER A 597 -29.70 15.49 1.87
CA SER A 597 -29.72 16.77 2.55
C SER A 597 -30.79 16.78 3.64
N ASP A 598 -30.61 17.57 4.72
CA ASP A 598 -31.56 17.77 5.82
C ASP A 598 -32.97 18.11 5.32
N TRP A 599 -33.07 18.66 4.12
CA TRP A 599 -34.33 18.92 3.45
C TRP A 599 -35.14 17.65 3.17
N VAL A 600 -34.50 16.53 2.78
CA VAL A 600 -35.21 15.27 2.52
C VAL A 600 -35.82 14.73 3.80
N GLN A 601 -35.13 14.77 4.92
CA GLN A 601 -35.63 14.35 6.23
C GLN A 601 -36.82 15.25 6.65
N LYS A 602 -36.67 16.58 6.50
CA LYS A 602 -37.73 17.53 6.81
C LYS A 602 -38.97 17.33 5.92
N ALA A 603 -38.77 17.09 4.63
CA ALA A 603 -39.86 16.83 3.69
C ALA A 603 -40.64 15.55 4.04
N MET A 604 -39.93 14.48 4.40
CA MET A 604 -40.57 13.21 4.80
C MET A 604 -41.34 13.34 6.12
N ARG A 605 -40.80 14.04 7.11
CA ARG A 605 -41.52 14.35 8.34
C ARG A 605 -42.76 15.23 8.08
N MET A 606 -42.71 16.17 7.16
CA MET A 606 -43.86 16.98 6.75
C MET A 606 -44.91 16.15 6.00
N MET A 607 -44.54 15.08 5.32
CA MET A 607 -45.48 14.12 4.70
C MET A 607 -46.14 13.17 5.71
N GLY A 608 -45.86 13.29 7.02
CA GLY A 608 -46.50 12.55 8.09
C GLY A 608 -45.92 11.17 8.37
N MET A 609 -44.71 10.87 7.88
CA MET A 609 -44.02 9.63 8.21
C MET A 609 -43.66 9.54 9.69
N LYS A 610 -43.99 8.40 10.30
CA LYS A 610 -43.64 8.06 11.69
C LYS A 610 -42.25 7.39 11.76
N GLU A 611 -41.71 7.30 12.96
CA GLU A 611 -40.37 6.73 13.20
C GLU A 611 -40.22 5.26 12.78
N ASP A 612 -41.29 4.47 12.90
CA ASP A 612 -41.34 3.05 12.54
C ASP A 612 -41.80 2.79 11.10
N ASP A 613 -42.11 3.86 10.33
CA ASP A 613 -42.54 3.69 8.94
C ASP A 613 -41.37 3.29 8.05
N VAL A 614 -41.57 2.25 7.24
CA VAL A 614 -40.56 1.65 6.35
C VAL A 614 -40.74 2.17 4.94
N ILE A 615 -39.63 2.60 4.34
CA ILE A 615 -39.56 2.93 2.92
C ILE A 615 -38.92 1.74 2.18
N GLU A 616 -39.75 0.99 1.45
CA GLU A 616 -39.27 -0.05 0.52
C GLU A 616 -39.56 0.41 -0.92
N ASP A 617 -38.67 1.22 -1.49
CA ASP A 617 -38.78 1.70 -2.87
C ASP A 617 -37.49 1.40 -3.67
N ARG A 618 -37.69 0.87 -4.88
CA ARG A 618 -36.63 0.59 -5.83
C ARG A 618 -35.89 1.86 -6.29
N LEU A 619 -36.53 3.02 -6.25
CA LEU A 619 -35.91 4.29 -6.61
C LEU A 619 -34.90 4.71 -5.54
N VAL A 620 -35.25 4.53 -4.26
CA VAL A 620 -34.34 4.82 -3.13
C VAL A 620 -33.11 3.91 -3.21
N SER A 621 -33.29 2.59 -3.39
CA SER A 621 -32.18 1.65 -3.56
C SER A 621 -31.25 2.04 -4.73
N ARG A 622 -31.80 2.51 -5.86
CA ARG A 622 -31.00 3.01 -6.99
C ARG A 622 -30.23 4.30 -6.67
N GLN A 623 -30.80 5.20 -5.87
CA GLN A 623 -30.10 6.41 -5.45
C GLN A 623 -28.95 6.08 -4.51
N ILE A 624 -29.14 5.13 -3.59
CA ILE A 624 -28.08 4.64 -2.70
C ILE A 624 -26.94 4.02 -3.53
N GLU A 625 -27.27 3.16 -4.50
CA GLU A 625 -26.25 2.57 -5.39
C GLU A 625 -25.49 3.65 -6.17
N LYS A 626 -26.18 4.69 -6.64
CA LYS A 626 -25.54 5.82 -7.34
C LYS A 626 -24.62 6.63 -6.39
N ALA A 627 -25.02 6.75 -5.13
CA ALA A 627 -24.22 7.36 -4.09
C ALA A 627 -22.94 6.56 -3.83
N GLN A 628 -23.04 5.25 -3.64
CA GLN A 628 -21.88 4.37 -3.48
C GLN A 628 -20.91 4.47 -4.68
N ARG A 629 -21.44 4.47 -5.92
CA ARG A 629 -20.57 4.67 -7.11
C ARG A 629 -19.82 5.99 -7.12
N LYS A 630 -20.37 7.07 -6.55
CA LYS A 630 -19.64 8.34 -6.44
C LYS A 630 -18.53 8.27 -5.40
N VAL A 631 -18.78 7.60 -4.26
CA VAL A 631 -17.76 7.39 -3.23
C VAL A 631 -16.65 6.46 -3.77
N GLU A 632 -17.02 5.37 -4.45
CA GLU A 632 -16.08 4.47 -5.11
C GLU A 632 -15.17 5.23 -6.10
N ALA A 633 -15.76 6.10 -6.94
CA ALA A 633 -15.00 6.92 -7.89
C ALA A 633 -14.06 7.91 -7.18
N HIS A 634 -14.52 8.56 -6.11
CA HIS A 634 -13.69 9.46 -5.32
C HIS A 634 -12.50 8.72 -4.66
N ASN A 635 -12.76 7.57 -4.04
CA ASN A 635 -11.71 6.74 -3.44
C ASN A 635 -10.70 6.24 -4.51
N PHE A 636 -11.17 5.94 -5.73
CA PHE A 636 -10.29 5.61 -6.85
C PHE A 636 -9.38 6.79 -7.22
N ASP A 637 -9.94 8.01 -7.30
CA ASP A 637 -9.17 9.21 -7.63
C ASP A 637 -8.09 9.48 -6.57
N ILE A 638 -8.38 9.28 -5.28
CA ILE A 638 -7.38 9.38 -4.18
C ILE A 638 -6.25 8.38 -4.42
N ARG A 639 -6.57 7.08 -4.61
CA ARG A 639 -5.54 6.05 -4.86
C ARG A 639 -4.72 6.32 -6.11
N LYS A 640 -5.36 6.82 -7.17
CA LYS A 640 -4.68 7.20 -8.40
C LYS A 640 -3.74 8.40 -8.21
N ASN A 641 -4.17 9.41 -7.44
CA ASN A 641 -3.32 10.54 -7.11
C ASN A 641 -2.08 10.11 -6.31
N LEU A 642 -2.27 9.26 -5.30
CA LEU A 642 -1.15 8.69 -4.53
C LEU A 642 -0.16 7.97 -5.47
N LEU A 643 -0.67 7.14 -6.37
CA LEU A 643 0.15 6.41 -7.33
C LEU A 643 0.88 7.35 -8.30
N ASP A 644 0.23 8.40 -8.80
CA ASP A 644 0.84 9.37 -9.73
C ASP A 644 2.09 10.05 -9.12
N PHE A 645 2.10 10.29 -7.81
CA PHE A 645 3.27 10.80 -7.07
C PHE A 645 4.30 9.70 -6.79
N ASP A 646 3.86 8.52 -6.35
CA ASP A 646 4.77 7.42 -6.04
C ASP A 646 5.42 6.82 -7.30
N ASP A 647 4.79 6.91 -8.48
CA ASP A 647 5.40 6.47 -9.74
C ASP A 647 6.70 7.22 -10.04
N VAL A 648 6.80 8.52 -9.69
CA VAL A 648 8.04 9.28 -9.82
C VAL A 648 9.12 8.74 -8.88
N ASN A 649 8.76 8.54 -7.61
CA ASN A 649 9.67 7.95 -6.61
C ASN A 649 10.09 6.52 -7.02
N ASN A 650 9.15 5.76 -7.59
CA ASN A 650 9.40 4.38 -8.02
C ASN A 650 10.38 4.28 -9.20
N ASP A 651 10.31 5.22 -10.15
CA ASP A 651 11.25 5.24 -11.26
C ASP A 651 12.67 5.57 -10.77
N GLN A 652 12.81 6.52 -9.83
CA GLN A 652 14.08 6.83 -9.18
C GLN A 652 14.58 5.65 -8.33
N ARG A 653 13.70 5.01 -7.56
CA ARG A 653 14.01 3.83 -6.74
C ARG A 653 14.57 2.69 -7.59
N LYS A 654 13.97 2.41 -8.74
CA LYS A 654 14.47 1.38 -9.67
C LYS A 654 15.90 1.65 -10.12
N VAL A 655 16.24 2.90 -10.41
CA VAL A 655 17.61 3.27 -10.80
C VAL A 655 18.59 3.02 -9.65
N ILE A 656 18.27 3.52 -8.46
CA ILE A 656 19.13 3.38 -7.28
C ILE A 656 19.29 1.91 -6.88
N TYR A 657 18.20 1.14 -6.84
CA TYR A 657 18.27 -0.28 -6.45
C TYR A 657 19.00 -1.13 -7.50
N ALA A 658 18.87 -0.81 -8.80
CA ALA A 658 19.64 -1.48 -9.85
C ALA A 658 21.14 -1.17 -9.72
N GLN A 659 21.52 0.09 -9.51
CA GLN A 659 22.92 0.47 -9.26
C GLN A 659 23.46 -0.22 -8.01
N ARG A 660 22.66 -0.28 -6.94
CA ARG A 660 23.05 -0.96 -5.71
C ARG A 660 23.25 -2.45 -5.92
N ASP A 661 22.38 -3.10 -6.71
CA ASP A 661 22.51 -4.51 -7.07
C ASP A 661 23.77 -4.77 -7.88
N GLU A 662 24.07 -3.92 -8.87
CA GLU A 662 25.31 -3.99 -9.65
C GLU A 662 26.55 -3.87 -8.76
N LEU A 663 26.54 -2.92 -7.81
CA LEU A 663 27.62 -2.78 -6.84
C LEU A 663 27.80 -4.01 -5.95
N LEU A 664 26.69 -4.59 -5.45
CA LEU A 664 26.74 -5.80 -4.64
C LEU A 664 27.22 -7.02 -5.44
N ASP A 665 26.93 -7.08 -6.74
CA ASP A 665 27.29 -8.16 -7.63
C ASP A 665 28.71 -8.07 -8.19
N ALA A 666 29.25 -6.85 -8.31
CA ALA A 666 30.57 -6.61 -8.88
C ALA A 666 31.68 -7.21 -8.01
N GLU A 667 32.61 -7.92 -8.63
CA GLU A 667 33.87 -8.36 -8.00
C GLU A 667 34.82 -7.18 -7.81
N SER A 668 34.83 -6.21 -8.74
CA SER A 668 35.61 -4.98 -8.69
C SER A 668 34.76 -3.81 -9.20
N VAL A 669 34.86 -2.68 -8.52
CA VAL A 669 34.23 -1.42 -8.90
C VAL A 669 35.26 -0.37 -9.39
N LYS A 670 36.50 -0.78 -9.63
CA LYS A 670 37.62 0.11 -9.99
C LYS A 670 37.29 0.99 -11.18
N ASP A 671 36.83 0.39 -12.28
CA ASP A 671 36.58 1.14 -13.52
C ASP A 671 35.50 2.19 -13.32
N ASN A 672 34.47 1.87 -12.49
CA ASN A 672 33.39 2.80 -12.13
C ASN A 672 33.97 3.98 -11.30
N VAL A 673 34.80 3.69 -10.30
CA VAL A 673 35.41 4.71 -9.44
C VAL A 673 36.35 5.60 -10.23
N ASP A 674 37.16 5.02 -11.13
CA ASP A 674 38.06 5.76 -12.00
C ASP A 674 37.27 6.71 -12.93
N GLY A 675 36.18 6.22 -13.56
CA GLY A 675 35.34 7.05 -14.39
C GLY A 675 34.63 8.19 -13.61
N ILE A 676 34.09 7.88 -12.43
CA ILE A 676 33.45 8.89 -11.55
C ILE A 676 34.47 9.95 -11.12
N ARG A 677 35.69 9.53 -10.79
CA ARG A 677 36.75 10.44 -10.40
C ARG A 677 37.12 11.41 -11.52
N ASP A 678 37.28 10.89 -12.74
CA ASP A 678 37.57 11.68 -13.90
C ASP A 678 36.49 12.72 -14.18
N ASP A 679 35.20 12.31 -14.16
CA ASP A 679 34.03 13.21 -14.29
C ASP A 679 34.08 14.33 -13.24
N VAL A 680 34.29 13.98 -11.96
CA VAL A 680 34.32 14.95 -10.84
C VAL A 680 35.46 15.95 -10.98
N ILE A 681 36.63 15.50 -11.43
CA ILE A 681 37.77 16.39 -11.65
C ILE A 681 37.48 17.40 -12.75
N PHE A 682 36.94 16.93 -13.90
CA PHE A 682 36.60 17.81 -15.00
C PHE A 682 35.55 18.84 -14.59
N ASP A 683 34.49 18.43 -13.85
CA ASP A 683 33.46 19.33 -13.35
C ASP A 683 33.98 20.37 -12.37
N ILE A 684 34.89 19.97 -11.45
CA ILE A 684 35.49 20.89 -10.51
C ILE A 684 36.38 21.91 -11.27
N VAL A 685 37.21 21.44 -12.17
CA VAL A 685 38.07 22.36 -12.94
C VAL A 685 37.26 23.31 -13.79
N ALA A 686 36.21 22.82 -14.49
CA ALA A 686 35.31 23.63 -15.30
C ALA A 686 34.57 24.74 -14.50
N ARG A 687 34.35 24.54 -13.21
CA ARG A 687 33.72 25.54 -12.33
C ARG A 687 34.62 26.73 -12.08
N PHE A 688 35.94 26.51 -11.87
CA PHE A 688 36.94 27.54 -11.57
C PHE A 688 37.64 28.05 -12.82
N VAL A 689 37.75 27.20 -13.86
CA VAL A 689 38.38 27.48 -15.15
C VAL A 689 37.34 27.12 -16.25
N PRO A 690 36.34 28.01 -16.49
CA PRO A 690 35.31 27.70 -17.47
C PRO A 690 35.87 27.45 -18.86
N PRO A 691 35.36 26.45 -19.62
CA PRO A 691 35.79 26.23 -21.01
C PRO A 691 35.57 27.46 -21.88
N ASN A 692 36.52 27.79 -22.75
CA ASN A 692 36.52 28.97 -23.62
C ASN A 692 36.53 30.34 -22.90
N SER A 693 36.91 30.39 -21.62
CA SER A 693 37.17 31.64 -20.90
C SER A 693 38.64 32.11 -21.10
N ILE A 694 38.91 33.38 -20.81
CA ILE A 694 40.24 33.95 -20.80
C ILE A 694 40.87 33.84 -19.42
N ASP A 695 42.20 33.86 -19.35
CA ASP A 695 42.97 33.61 -18.12
C ASP A 695 42.59 34.53 -16.96
N GLU A 696 42.19 35.80 -17.25
CA GLU A 696 41.74 36.75 -16.25
C GLU A 696 40.44 36.37 -15.53
N GLN A 697 39.67 35.39 -16.09
CA GLN A 697 38.43 34.89 -15.51
C GLN A 697 38.63 33.62 -14.68
N TRP A 698 39.85 33.13 -14.61
CA TRP A 698 40.17 31.87 -13.89
C TRP A 698 40.38 32.13 -12.41
N ASP A 699 39.67 31.35 -11.57
CA ASP A 699 39.89 31.36 -10.12
C ASP A 699 40.81 30.20 -9.71
N LEU A 700 42.09 30.32 -10.04
CA LEU A 700 43.09 29.32 -9.71
C LEU A 700 43.28 29.13 -8.19
N PRO A 701 43.28 30.17 -7.33
CA PRO A 701 43.34 29.98 -5.89
C PRO A 701 42.13 29.22 -5.33
N GLY A 702 40.93 29.46 -5.85
CA GLY A 702 39.69 28.70 -5.49
C GLY A 702 39.80 27.23 -5.87
N LEU A 703 40.38 26.94 -7.05
CA LEU A 703 40.65 25.57 -7.49
C LEU A 703 41.65 24.86 -6.55
N GLU A 704 42.78 25.52 -6.21
CA GLU A 704 43.77 24.99 -5.29
C GLU A 704 43.21 24.70 -3.90
N ALA A 705 42.37 25.60 -3.36
CA ALA A 705 41.67 25.40 -2.09
C ALA A 705 40.72 24.22 -2.14
N THR A 706 39.98 24.03 -3.25
CA THR A 706 39.08 22.90 -3.45
C THR A 706 39.83 21.58 -3.61
N LEU A 707 40.92 21.54 -4.34
CA LEU A 707 41.78 20.34 -4.46
C LEU A 707 42.34 19.91 -3.10
N LEU A 708 42.74 20.87 -2.26
CA LEU A 708 43.18 20.57 -0.90
C LEU A 708 42.01 20.10 -0.02
N SER A 709 40.86 20.77 -0.10
CA SER A 709 39.73 20.45 0.73
C SER A 709 39.06 19.10 0.35
N ASP A 710 38.86 18.83 -0.93
CA ASP A 710 38.10 17.64 -1.39
C ASP A 710 39.01 16.42 -1.57
N PHE A 711 40.24 16.59 -2.09
CA PHE A 711 41.14 15.48 -2.36
C PHE A 711 42.34 15.38 -1.38
N GLY A 712 42.53 16.34 -0.48
CA GLY A 712 43.74 16.40 0.36
C GLY A 712 45.02 16.57 -0.43
N LEU A 713 44.95 17.16 -1.63
CA LEU A 713 46.02 17.29 -2.56
C LEU A 713 46.58 18.73 -2.56
N GLU A 714 47.80 18.89 -2.07
CA GLU A 714 48.53 20.15 -2.23
C GLU A 714 49.10 20.25 -3.64
N MET A 715 48.55 21.14 -4.47
CA MET A 715 48.98 21.39 -5.84
C MET A 715 48.87 22.88 -6.14
N SER A 716 49.96 23.52 -6.53
CA SER A 716 49.93 24.89 -7.04
C SER A 716 49.60 24.90 -8.53
N VAL A 717 48.31 25.07 -8.85
CA VAL A 717 47.83 25.22 -10.24
C VAL A 717 48.28 26.56 -10.81
N THR A 718 48.39 27.58 -9.97
CA THR A 718 48.90 28.92 -10.33
C THR A 718 50.33 28.85 -10.87
N ASP A 719 51.22 28.09 -10.21
CA ASP A 719 52.61 27.92 -10.69
C ASP A 719 52.66 27.01 -11.93
N LEU A 720 51.76 26.03 -12.05
CA LEU A 720 51.68 25.18 -13.23
C LEU A 720 51.30 26.01 -14.49
N VAL A 721 50.32 26.89 -14.40
CA VAL A 721 49.91 27.77 -15.50
C VAL A 721 51.02 28.76 -15.84
N ARG A 722 51.74 29.29 -14.87
CA ARG A 722 52.92 30.18 -15.11
C ARG A 722 54.10 29.49 -15.83
N GLN A 723 54.28 28.18 -15.59
CA GLN A 723 55.32 27.37 -16.23
C GLN A 723 54.93 26.92 -17.64
N HIS A 724 53.67 26.84 -17.93
CA HIS A 724 53.09 26.33 -19.17
C HIS A 724 52.02 27.28 -19.67
N GLU A 725 52.42 28.41 -20.23
CA GLU A 725 51.48 29.46 -20.72
C GLU A 725 50.58 28.99 -21.88
N GLU A 726 50.86 27.82 -22.49
CA GLU A 726 50.04 27.20 -23.54
C GLU A 726 48.90 26.35 -23.03
N LEU A 727 48.74 26.14 -21.72
CA LEU A 727 47.68 25.34 -21.16
C LEU A 727 46.34 26.07 -21.23
N ASP A 728 45.37 25.43 -21.87
CA ASP A 728 43.96 25.80 -21.83
C ASP A 728 43.23 25.08 -20.67
N ALA A 729 41.97 25.32 -20.52
CA ALA A 729 41.13 24.72 -19.49
C ALA A 729 41.19 23.18 -19.49
N GLU A 730 41.25 22.56 -20.68
CA GLU A 730 41.30 21.12 -20.84
C GLU A 730 42.73 20.59 -20.43
N GLY A 731 43.78 21.29 -20.79
CA GLY A 731 45.16 20.97 -20.38
C GLY A 731 45.35 21.06 -18.88
N ILE A 732 44.73 22.06 -18.20
CA ILE A 732 44.73 22.18 -16.75
C ILE A 732 44.02 20.99 -16.15
N ALA A 733 42.81 20.63 -16.65
CA ALA A 733 42.05 19.49 -16.15
C ALA A 733 42.83 18.18 -16.28
N GLN A 734 43.51 17.94 -17.39
CA GLN A 734 44.34 16.75 -17.59
C GLN A 734 45.51 16.71 -16.61
N LYS A 735 46.17 17.84 -16.31
CA LYS A 735 47.24 17.88 -15.33
C LYS A 735 46.75 17.64 -13.90
N VAL A 736 45.63 18.18 -13.54
CA VAL A 736 44.96 17.89 -12.26
C VAL A 736 44.62 16.41 -12.17
N GLN A 737 43.99 15.83 -13.22
CA GLN A 737 43.67 14.39 -13.31
C GLN A 737 44.91 13.49 -13.15
N GLU A 738 46.02 13.77 -13.87
CA GLU A 738 47.26 13.02 -13.74
C GLU A 738 47.76 13.03 -12.27
N ARG A 739 47.66 14.16 -11.59
CA ARG A 739 48.10 14.30 -10.20
C ARG A 739 47.22 13.58 -9.20
N VAL A 740 45.88 13.68 -9.36
CA VAL A 740 44.91 12.97 -8.53
C VAL A 740 45.02 11.45 -8.74
N ASN A 741 45.20 10.99 -9.99
CA ASN A 741 45.38 9.57 -10.29
C ASN A 741 46.66 9.02 -9.65
N ALA A 742 47.76 9.75 -9.71
CA ALA A 742 49.01 9.37 -9.04
C ALA A 742 48.83 9.28 -7.51
N HIS A 743 48.04 10.15 -6.90
CA HIS A 743 47.68 10.09 -5.48
C HIS A 743 46.91 8.81 -5.12
N PHE A 744 45.93 8.41 -5.93
CA PHE A 744 45.19 7.19 -5.74
C PHE A 744 46.04 5.93 -5.97
N GLU A 745 46.91 5.91 -6.99
CA GLU A 745 47.84 4.81 -7.23
C GLU A 745 48.83 4.61 -6.08
N ALA A 746 49.35 5.70 -5.52
CA ALA A 746 50.21 5.66 -4.33
C ALA A 746 49.47 5.07 -3.13
N LYS A 747 48.18 5.43 -2.95
CA LYS A 747 47.32 4.91 -1.90
C LYS A 747 47.03 3.41 -2.10
N GLU A 748 46.69 2.99 -3.31
CA GLU A 748 46.44 1.57 -3.65
C GLU A 748 47.73 0.73 -3.42
N THR A 749 48.91 1.28 -3.79
CA THR A 749 50.19 0.61 -3.54
C THR A 749 50.47 0.45 -2.04
N GLY A 750 50.03 1.40 -1.21
CA GLY A 750 50.26 1.40 0.24
C GLY A 750 49.39 0.39 1.00
N VAL A 751 48.13 0.18 0.58
CA VAL A 751 47.14 -0.68 1.28
C VAL A 751 46.93 -2.04 0.60
N GLY A 752 47.35 -2.18 -0.64
CA GLY A 752 47.11 -3.37 -1.46
C GLY A 752 45.81 -3.29 -2.29
N PRO A 753 45.76 -3.95 -3.47
CA PRO A 753 44.67 -3.85 -4.40
C PRO A 753 43.37 -4.47 -3.88
N GLU A 754 43.45 -5.57 -3.12
CA GLU A 754 42.23 -6.24 -2.58
C GLU A 754 41.54 -5.37 -1.54
N THR A 755 42.32 -4.80 -0.60
CA THR A 755 41.81 -3.87 0.42
C THR A 755 41.20 -2.62 -0.21
N MET A 756 41.83 -2.10 -1.26
CA MET A 756 41.32 -0.92 -1.98
C MET A 756 39.99 -1.23 -2.66
N ARG A 757 39.80 -2.40 -3.29
CA ARG A 757 38.52 -2.81 -3.89
C ARG A 757 37.41 -2.94 -2.86
N ALA A 758 37.68 -3.56 -1.69
CA ALA A 758 36.73 -3.66 -0.60
C ALA A 758 36.30 -2.27 -0.10
N LEU A 759 37.28 -1.36 0.10
CA LEU A 759 37.01 0.01 0.52
C LEU A 759 36.17 0.78 -0.49
N GLU A 760 36.52 0.73 -1.77
CA GLU A 760 35.76 1.39 -2.84
C GLU A 760 34.31 0.96 -2.85
N LYS A 761 34.08 -0.36 -2.80
CA LYS A 761 32.74 -0.93 -2.76
C LYS A 761 31.95 -0.49 -1.52
N HIS A 762 32.58 -0.52 -0.35
CA HIS A 762 32.01 -0.09 0.92
C HIS A 762 31.60 1.40 0.88
N VAL A 763 32.51 2.27 0.45
CA VAL A 763 32.26 3.71 0.37
C VAL A 763 31.14 4.01 -0.61
N MET A 764 31.14 3.39 -1.80
CA MET A 764 30.07 3.59 -2.79
C MET A 764 28.70 3.21 -2.26
N LEU A 765 28.57 2.05 -1.57
CA LEU A 765 27.33 1.61 -0.97
C LEU A 765 26.88 2.56 0.14
N THR A 766 27.78 2.95 1.05
CA THR A 766 27.46 3.81 2.18
C THR A 766 26.98 5.19 1.71
N VAL A 767 27.70 5.81 0.78
CA VAL A 767 27.34 7.13 0.24
C VAL A 767 26.01 7.04 -0.52
N LEU A 768 25.83 6.02 -1.37
CA LEU A 768 24.59 5.84 -2.12
C LEU A 768 23.36 5.66 -1.19
N ASP A 769 23.50 4.82 -0.15
CA ASP A 769 22.43 4.54 0.80
C ASP A 769 22.09 5.78 1.64
N GLN A 770 23.07 6.55 2.07
CA GLN A 770 22.87 7.77 2.85
C GLN A 770 22.19 8.86 2.00
N SER A 771 22.74 9.13 0.80
CA SER A 771 22.18 10.13 -0.13
C SER A 771 20.75 9.78 -0.54
N TRP A 772 20.44 8.49 -0.74
CA TRP A 772 19.11 8.04 -1.06
C TRP A 772 18.11 8.29 0.08
N LYS A 773 18.48 8.04 1.35
CA LYS A 773 17.63 8.33 2.51
C LYS A 773 17.33 9.83 2.62
N GLU A 774 18.34 10.68 2.43
CA GLU A 774 18.17 12.13 2.45
C GLU A 774 17.28 12.60 1.29
N HIS A 775 17.46 11.99 0.12
CA HIS A 775 16.62 12.28 -1.04
C HIS A 775 15.14 11.91 -0.79
N LEU A 776 14.85 10.75 -0.18
CA LEU A 776 13.48 10.37 0.19
C LEU A 776 12.85 11.42 1.12
N ALA A 777 13.58 11.92 2.11
CA ALA A 777 13.09 12.99 2.98
C ALA A 777 12.79 14.28 2.20
N ARG A 778 13.70 14.70 1.28
CA ARG A 778 13.46 15.88 0.42
C ARG A 778 12.24 15.69 -0.50
N MET A 779 12.02 14.47 -1.00
CA MET A 779 10.85 14.14 -1.83
C MET A 779 9.54 14.18 -1.04
N ASP A 780 9.55 13.74 0.24
CA ASP A 780 8.38 13.84 1.12
C ASP A 780 8.05 15.32 1.40
N TYR A 781 9.03 16.17 1.66
CA TYR A 781 8.83 17.62 1.82
C TYR A 781 8.31 18.29 0.53
N LEU A 782 8.89 17.91 -0.62
CA LEU A 782 8.41 18.41 -1.92
C LEU A 782 6.94 18.04 -2.15
N ARG A 783 6.54 16.82 -1.83
CA ARG A 783 5.15 16.35 -1.98
C ARG A 783 4.18 17.16 -1.11
N GLN A 784 4.54 17.46 0.12
CA GLN A 784 3.72 18.28 1.03
C GLN A 784 3.55 19.72 0.51
N GLY A 785 4.64 20.32 -0.01
CA GLY A 785 4.65 21.70 -0.49
C GLY A 785 4.14 21.92 -1.91
N ILE A 786 3.99 20.88 -2.73
CA ILE A 786 3.76 21.04 -4.17
C ILE A 786 2.39 21.66 -4.51
N TYR A 787 1.39 21.45 -3.68
CA TYR A 787 0.05 22.01 -3.89
C TYR A 787 0.02 23.54 -3.84
N LEU A 788 0.97 24.15 -3.11
CA LEU A 788 1.15 25.60 -3.07
C LEU A 788 1.51 26.19 -4.44
N ARG A 789 2.09 25.41 -5.35
CA ARG A 789 2.37 25.82 -6.74
C ARG A 789 1.08 26.06 -7.55
N GLY A 790 -0.06 25.52 -7.10
CA GLY A 790 -1.37 25.77 -7.69
C GLY A 790 -1.80 27.24 -7.60
N TYR A 791 -1.42 27.96 -6.55
CA TYR A 791 -1.68 29.41 -6.42
C TYR A 791 -0.97 30.23 -7.52
N ALA A 792 0.18 29.75 -8.02
CA ALA A 792 0.90 30.36 -9.15
C ALA A 792 0.37 29.88 -10.52
N GLN A 793 -0.85 29.31 -10.59
CA GLN A 793 -1.47 28.76 -11.81
C GLN A 793 -0.66 27.65 -12.51
N LYS A 794 0.26 27.01 -11.80
CA LYS A 794 1.02 25.87 -12.30
C LYS A 794 0.30 24.57 -11.98
N GLN A 795 0.53 23.53 -12.80
CA GLN A 795 -0.03 22.19 -12.54
C GLN A 795 0.85 21.45 -11.52
N PRO A 796 0.36 21.18 -10.28
CA PRO A 796 1.20 20.60 -9.23
C PRO A 796 1.90 19.31 -9.62
N LYS A 797 1.22 18.41 -10.36
CA LYS A 797 1.82 17.13 -10.80
C LYS A 797 2.97 17.31 -11.80
N GLN A 798 2.91 18.32 -12.67
CA GLN A 798 3.97 18.57 -13.63
C GLN A 798 5.18 19.22 -12.97
N GLU A 799 4.92 20.18 -12.07
CA GLU A 799 5.99 20.80 -11.27
C GLU A 799 6.66 19.78 -10.36
N TYR A 800 5.87 18.89 -9.72
CA TYR A 800 6.45 17.81 -8.92
C TYR A 800 7.41 16.93 -9.72
N LYS A 801 7.02 16.49 -10.93
CA LYS A 801 7.89 15.70 -11.80
C LYS A 801 9.18 16.42 -12.16
N LYS A 802 9.07 17.73 -12.46
CA LYS A 802 10.22 18.56 -12.83
C LYS A 802 11.16 18.74 -11.65
N GLU A 803 10.65 19.23 -10.50
CA GLU A 803 11.45 19.47 -9.30
C GLU A 803 12.05 18.17 -8.75
N ALA A 804 11.30 17.06 -8.77
CA ALA A 804 11.78 15.73 -8.40
C ALA A 804 12.94 15.25 -9.28
N PHE A 805 12.89 15.52 -10.59
CA PHE A 805 13.97 15.18 -11.51
C PHE A 805 15.22 16.01 -11.23
N GLU A 806 15.06 17.32 -10.96
CA GLU A 806 16.18 18.22 -10.62
C GLU A 806 16.84 17.79 -9.30
N LEU A 807 16.04 17.48 -8.26
CA LEU A 807 16.54 16.95 -6.99
C LEU A 807 17.29 15.62 -7.15
N PHE A 808 16.78 14.72 -7.97
CA PHE A 808 17.40 13.41 -8.20
C PHE A 808 18.70 13.53 -8.99
N SER A 809 18.74 14.37 -10.02
CA SER A 809 19.95 14.62 -10.79
C SER A 809 21.04 15.25 -9.93
N GLY A 810 20.69 16.24 -9.10
CA GLY A 810 21.61 16.85 -8.13
C GLY A 810 22.15 15.82 -7.13
N MET A 811 21.27 14.96 -6.57
CA MET A 811 21.71 13.88 -5.67
C MET A 811 22.75 12.95 -6.33
N LEU A 812 22.55 12.56 -7.60
CA LEU A 812 23.49 11.67 -8.29
C LEU A 812 24.86 12.33 -8.50
N GLU A 813 24.89 13.63 -8.77
CA GLU A 813 26.14 14.40 -8.85
C GLU A 813 26.83 14.54 -7.50
N ASP A 814 26.05 14.81 -6.44
CA ASP A 814 26.55 14.85 -5.06
C ASP A 814 27.14 13.50 -4.63
N VAL A 815 26.48 12.38 -4.96
CA VAL A 815 27.00 11.02 -4.70
C VAL A 815 28.37 10.81 -5.36
N LYS A 816 28.52 11.17 -6.64
CA LYS A 816 29.81 11.05 -7.33
C LYS A 816 30.91 11.83 -6.60
N ARG A 817 30.62 13.08 -6.26
CA ARG A 817 31.59 13.96 -5.58
C ARG A 817 31.95 13.44 -4.20
N GLU A 818 30.96 13.01 -3.41
CA GLU A 818 31.17 12.53 -2.04
C GLU A 818 31.97 11.23 -2.02
N VAL A 819 31.71 10.29 -2.95
CA VAL A 819 32.49 9.05 -3.10
C VAL A 819 33.95 9.36 -3.34
N VAL A 820 34.26 10.27 -4.27
CA VAL A 820 35.65 10.62 -4.60
C VAL A 820 36.32 11.34 -3.44
N THR A 821 35.63 12.28 -2.79
CA THR A 821 36.12 13.01 -1.61
C THR A 821 36.42 12.07 -0.45
N MET A 822 35.48 11.14 -0.15
CA MET A 822 35.66 10.18 0.94
C MET A 822 36.82 9.22 0.64
N LEU A 823 36.86 8.65 -0.57
CA LEU A 823 37.98 7.79 -1.00
C LEU A 823 39.32 8.50 -0.98
N SER A 824 39.37 9.80 -1.28
CA SER A 824 40.61 10.60 -1.23
C SER A 824 41.13 10.78 0.20
N ARG A 825 40.21 11.03 1.16
CA ARG A 825 40.57 11.39 2.55
C ARG A 825 40.74 10.19 3.48
N VAL A 826 40.01 9.08 3.27
CA VAL A 826 40.11 7.91 4.16
C VAL A 826 41.53 7.34 4.15
N ARG A 827 42.11 7.17 5.34
CA ARG A 827 43.43 6.56 5.55
C ARG A 827 43.24 5.21 6.23
N ILE A 828 43.42 4.12 5.49
CA ILE A 828 43.35 2.75 5.98
C ILE A 828 44.75 2.15 5.96
N ARG A 829 45.09 1.38 7.00
CA ARG A 829 46.41 0.79 7.18
C ARG A 829 46.40 -0.74 7.03
N SER A 830 45.20 -1.40 7.15
CA SER A 830 45.13 -2.86 7.09
C SER A 830 43.73 -3.35 6.68
N ASP A 831 43.66 -4.60 6.20
CA ASP A 831 42.41 -5.32 5.91
C ASP A 831 41.53 -5.47 7.14
N GLU A 832 42.14 -5.56 8.34
CA GLU A 832 41.41 -5.66 9.60
C GLU A 832 40.57 -4.40 9.91
N GLU A 833 41.08 -3.20 9.50
CA GLU A 833 40.36 -1.93 9.66
C GLU A 833 39.16 -1.85 8.73
N VAL A 834 39.26 -2.36 7.48
CA VAL A 834 38.12 -2.42 6.54
C VAL A 834 37.06 -3.38 7.07
N ALA A 835 37.45 -4.57 7.50
CA ALA A 835 36.55 -5.55 8.08
C ALA A 835 35.87 -5.04 9.37
N ALA A 836 36.59 -4.24 10.17
CA ALA A 836 36.01 -3.60 11.36
C ALA A 836 34.98 -2.52 11.01
N LEU A 837 35.20 -1.72 9.96
CA LEU A 837 34.23 -0.75 9.45
C LEU A 837 32.97 -1.42 8.96
N GLU A 838 33.11 -2.46 8.13
CA GLU A 838 31.96 -3.26 7.65
C GLU A 838 31.18 -3.90 8.81
N ALA A 839 31.87 -4.46 9.81
CA ALA A 839 31.23 -5.06 10.97
C ALA A 839 30.49 -4.01 11.84
N ALA A 840 31.08 -2.83 12.00
CA ALA A 840 30.47 -1.71 12.74
C ALA A 840 29.19 -1.21 12.01
N GLU A 841 29.25 -1.10 10.69
CA GLU A 841 28.11 -0.67 9.89
C GLU A 841 26.99 -1.72 9.91
N ARG A 842 27.32 -3.02 9.78
CA ARG A 842 26.34 -4.10 9.95
C ARG A 842 25.65 -4.03 11.31
N GLN A 843 26.41 -3.80 12.39
CA GLN A 843 25.84 -3.62 13.73
C GLN A 843 24.93 -2.39 13.80
N GLN A 844 25.31 -1.26 13.19
CA GLN A 844 24.49 -0.06 13.15
C GLN A 844 23.21 -0.27 12.35
N VAL A 845 23.28 -0.91 11.17
CA VAL A 845 22.10 -1.21 10.35
C VAL A 845 21.17 -2.17 11.11
N GLN A 846 21.69 -3.22 11.76
CA GLN A 846 20.89 -4.11 12.58
C GLN A 846 20.27 -3.39 13.80
N ALA A 847 21.01 -2.52 14.46
CA ALA A 847 20.50 -1.72 15.57
C ALA A 847 19.41 -0.73 15.08
N ARG A 848 19.61 -0.07 13.94
CA ARG A 848 18.59 0.81 13.31
C ARG A 848 17.36 0.02 12.92
N LEU A 849 17.51 -1.15 12.29
CA LEU A 849 16.38 -2.01 11.91
C LEU A 849 15.62 -2.56 13.14
N SER A 850 16.31 -2.85 14.23
CA SER A 850 15.66 -3.29 15.48
C SER A 850 14.89 -2.17 16.18
N GLN A 851 15.28 -0.92 15.98
CA GLN A 851 14.60 0.29 16.48
C GLN A 851 13.62 0.86 15.45
N SER A 852 13.63 0.36 14.21
CA SER A 852 12.78 0.86 13.13
C SER A 852 11.32 0.50 13.37
N GLN A 853 10.45 1.42 13.05
CA GLN A 853 9.00 1.22 13.01
C GLN A 853 8.59 0.79 11.61
N PHE A 854 7.85 -0.31 11.53
CA PHE A 854 7.26 -0.80 10.30
C PHE A 854 5.81 -0.32 10.28
N GLN A 855 5.52 0.64 9.43
CA GLN A 855 4.21 1.27 9.38
C GLN A 855 3.52 0.92 8.06
N HIS A 856 2.37 0.32 8.21
CA HIS A 856 1.30 0.35 7.22
C HIS A 856 0.07 0.80 7.99
N GLN A 857 -0.33 2.05 7.79
CA GLN A 857 -1.52 2.58 8.45
C GLN A 857 -2.73 1.92 7.82
N ASP A 858 -3.43 1.11 8.61
CA ASP A 858 -4.76 0.64 8.22
C ASP A 858 -5.65 1.85 7.92
N ALA A 859 -6.30 1.83 6.77
CA ALA A 859 -7.13 2.91 6.25
C ALA A 859 -8.39 3.25 7.09
N GLY A 860 -8.43 2.78 8.33
CA GLY A 860 -9.48 3.04 9.30
C GLY A 860 -9.15 4.10 10.35
N GLY A 861 -7.96 4.73 10.29
CA GLY A 861 -7.54 5.73 11.26
C GLY A 861 -6.83 6.91 10.61
N TYR A 862 -7.48 8.05 10.53
CA TYR A 862 -6.94 9.41 10.43
C TYR A 862 -5.78 9.66 9.44
N GLY A 863 -6.06 10.18 8.29
CA GLY A 863 -5.13 10.66 7.27
C GLY A 863 -5.80 10.81 5.91
N ALA A 864 -6.73 9.90 5.57
CA ALA A 864 -7.50 9.99 4.33
C ALA A 864 -8.50 11.15 4.33
N ASP A 865 -8.97 11.58 5.51
CA ASP A 865 -9.87 12.72 5.64
C ASP A 865 -9.12 14.06 5.52
N GLU A 866 -7.86 14.14 5.94
CA GLU A 866 -7.03 15.35 5.77
C GLU A 866 -6.62 15.56 4.31
N GLU A 867 -6.16 14.52 3.59
CA GLU A 867 -5.86 14.61 2.14
C GLU A 867 -7.14 14.80 1.29
N ALA A 868 -8.24 14.17 1.68
CA ALA A 868 -9.53 14.34 1.00
C ALA A 868 -10.12 15.75 1.21
N ALA A 869 -9.93 16.34 2.39
CA ALA A 869 -10.33 17.71 2.68
C ALA A 869 -9.49 18.72 1.89
N GLN A 870 -8.18 18.48 1.74
CA GLN A 870 -7.29 19.32 0.94
C GLN A 870 -7.65 19.30 -0.55
N VAL A 871 -7.99 18.13 -1.09
CA VAL A 871 -8.42 17.99 -2.50
C VAL A 871 -9.81 18.61 -2.71
N GLN A 872 -10.70 18.56 -1.71
CA GLN A 872 -12.03 19.20 -1.80
C GLN A 872 -11.96 20.72 -1.69
N ALA A 873 -11.09 21.26 -0.83
CA ALA A 873 -10.86 22.70 -0.72
C ALA A 873 -10.29 23.25 -2.04
N ALA A 874 -9.26 22.59 -2.60
CA ALA A 874 -8.66 22.99 -3.88
C ALA A 874 -9.62 22.87 -5.08
N GLN A 875 -10.60 21.96 -5.03
CA GLN A 875 -11.63 21.83 -6.08
C GLN A 875 -12.81 22.81 -5.91
N GLN A 876 -13.13 23.21 -4.69
CA GLN A 876 -14.18 24.21 -4.44
C GLN A 876 -13.69 25.63 -4.75
N ASP A 877 -12.44 25.95 -4.47
CA ASP A 877 -11.84 27.24 -4.85
C ASP A 877 -11.61 27.36 -6.36
N GLY A 878 -11.32 26.28 -7.06
CA GLY A 878 -11.27 26.26 -8.53
C GLY A 878 -12.63 26.44 -9.21
N LEU A 879 -13.73 26.34 -8.47
CA LEU A 879 -15.09 26.52 -8.97
C LEU A 879 -15.70 27.90 -8.62
N SER A 880 -15.07 28.66 -7.73
CA SER A 880 -15.58 29.97 -7.28
C SER A 880 -14.91 31.17 -7.93
N GLN A 881 -13.77 30.99 -8.59
CA GLN A 881 -13.16 32.07 -9.38
C GLN A 881 -13.31 31.83 -10.88
N GLY A 882 -14.27 32.53 -11.50
CA GLY A 882 -14.42 32.56 -12.95
C GLY A 882 -15.68 31.92 -13.50
N GLY A 883 -16.77 32.03 -12.79
CA GLY A 883 -18.09 31.73 -13.34
C GLY A 883 -18.48 32.76 -14.39
N GLU A 884 -17.93 32.65 -15.61
CA GLU A 884 -18.66 33.18 -16.75
C GLU A 884 -20.06 32.55 -16.75
N PRO A 885 -21.14 33.34 -16.85
CA PRO A 885 -22.49 32.82 -16.84
C PRO A 885 -22.61 31.77 -17.94
N LYS A 886 -23.08 30.55 -17.59
CA LYS A 886 -23.32 29.48 -18.55
C LYS A 886 -24.24 29.98 -19.64
N ILE A 887 -23.67 30.30 -20.80
CA ILE A 887 -24.37 30.82 -21.97
C ILE A 887 -25.17 29.66 -22.55
N GLY A 888 -26.46 29.76 -22.54
CA GLY A 888 -27.36 28.81 -23.15
C GLY A 888 -27.11 28.71 -24.65
N ARG A 889 -27.26 27.54 -25.22
CA ARG A 889 -27.07 27.29 -26.68
C ARG A 889 -27.80 28.28 -27.58
N ASN A 890 -28.89 28.90 -27.14
CA ASN A 890 -29.73 29.85 -27.86
C ASN A 890 -29.46 31.33 -27.48
N ASP A 891 -28.60 31.60 -26.54
CA ASP A 891 -28.28 32.96 -26.09
C ASP A 891 -27.36 33.67 -27.09
N PRO A 892 -27.35 35.03 -27.13
CA PRO A 892 -26.43 35.80 -27.97
C PRO A 892 -24.97 35.47 -27.61
N CYS A 893 -24.14 35.27 -28.60
CA CYS A 893 -22.74 34.97 -28.38
C CYS A 893 -22.00 36.17 -27.78
N PRO A 894 -21.23 36.01 -26.69
CA PRO A 894 -20.54 37.11 -26.00
C PRO A 894 -19.45 37.81 -26.85
N CYS A 895 -19.08 37.24 -27.98
CA CYS A 895 -18.11 37.86 -28.88
C CYS A 895 -18.66 39.09 -29.67
N GLY A 896 -19.92 39.50 -29.39
CA GLY A 896 -20.50 40.67 -30.09
C GLY A 896 -20.92 40.45 -31.54
N SER A 897 -20.89 39.21 -32.07
CA SER A 897 -21.24 38.90 -33.46
C SER A 897 -22.73 38.98 -33.78
N GLY A 898 -23.61 39.20 -32.80
CA GLY A 898 -25.06 39.18 -32.96
C GLY A 898 -25.67 37.80 -33.27
N LYS A 899 -24.85 36.73 -33.36
CA LYS A 899 -25.30 35.37 -33.62
C LYS A 899 -25.54 34.62 -32.30
N LYS A 900 -26.44 33.62 -32.32
CA LYS A 900 -26.66 32.73 -31.18
C LYS A 900 -25.39 31.90 -30.95
N TYR A 901 -25.09 31.57 -29.69
CA TYR A 901 -23.88 30.85 -29.28
C TYR A 901 -23.65 29.56 -30.09
N LYS A 902 -24.68 28.76 -30.32
CA LYS A 902 -24.63 27.54 -31.15
C LYS A 902 -24.26 27.75 -32.62
N HIS A 903 -24.36 28.99 -33.15
CA HIS A 903 -24.03 29.35 -34.54
C HIS A 903 -22.74 30.21 -34.62
N CYS A 904 -22.01 30.35 -33.51
CA CYS A 904 -20.76 31.08 -33.44
C CYS A 904 -19.71 30.22 -32.70
N HIS A 905 -19.37 30.51 -31.44
CA HIS A 905 -18.34 29.80 -30.70
C HIS A 905 -18.79 28.42 -30.17
N GLY A 906 -20.08 28.15 -30.08
CA GLY A 906 -20.63 26.83 -29.73
C GLY A 906 -20.78 25.85 -30.92
N GLN A 907 -20.15 26.09 -32.07
CA GLN A 907 -20.23 25.23 -33.25
C GLN A 907 -19.27 24.04 -33.21
N LEU A 908 -18.29 24.10 -32.30
CA LEU A 908 -17.21 23.11 -32.16
C LEU A 908 -17.30 22.29 -30.83
N SER A 909 -18.42 22.35 -30.13
CA SER A 909 -18.64 21.54 -28.88
C SER A 909 -19.77 20.54 -29.04
#